data_13cf7a1e0be71fb1a0b75a2ecff11361
#
_entry.id   13cf7a1e0be71fb1a0b75a2ecff11361
#
_cell.length_a   1.000
_cell.length_b   1.000
_cell.length_c   1.000
_cell.angle_alpha   90.00
_cell.angle_beta   90.00
_cell.angle_gamma   90.00
#
_symmetry.space_group_name_H-M   'P 1'
#
loop_
_entity.id
_entity.type
_entity.pdbx_description
1 polymer ?
#
loop_
_entity_poly.entity_id
_entity_poly.type
_entity_poly.pdbx_seq_one_letter_code
_entity_poly.pdbx_strand_id
1 'polypeptide(L)'
;MAWKSHATAAMCVGTALLFAFSAGGLAQQPPPNPNAAATTADHTQMMEQLGITRLRPGPSGNESAPNHANYDEALANPYPKLPDPLTLKNGKAVSSAERWWNARRTEIVLDFDREVLGRVPRNVPKVAWRISRTERFEVGGRPVVGRDLIGTADNSAFPAITVEIQMTLVTPATAAKPVPVMMMFGGRSGMPPAPGAPPSAARGFAASTSTPADPPATEQLIADGWGYATINPASIQADNGAGLTKGIIGLVNRGQPRRPDDWGALRAWAWGASRGLDYLATDKAVDAKKVGIEGVSRFGKAALVAMAYDQRFAVVLIGSSGEGGAKLHRRNFGEAVENLTGSGEYHWMAGNFLKYGAEESQFGRKTAGDLPVDAHELLALCAPRPTFISYGVPERGDARWLDHQGSFMAAVAAQPVFRLVGAMGLGVTDDYMKEKMPAVNVGLLDGQLAWRQHDGGHTDGPNWKYFIPWADRFLAHAGASSRGPADRPTPRTDHNSMTAHEQLVAKSKQGRIDVYFEGDSIVRRWGALDYPELLANWKANFFGWNAADFGWGADRTENILWRLEHGELDAVNPKVIVLLAGTNNVGTEPRDDQTAAEIAGGIKAILDVCRQKAPNATIVLTAIFPRNDQIALMPTINRINERLAGFADGRRVRFLTINDRLAESDGKLVDGVLNERDKLHPTIKGYQIWADALKPILRELLGPPAATDLAPPPTGDPSARRAQ
;
A
#
# COMPACT_ATOMS: atom_id res chain seq x y z
N MET A 1 4.98 51.00 60.39
CA MET A 1 6.27 50.78 61.01
C MET A 1 7.30 50.66 59.93
N ALA A 2 8.21 51.58 59.92
CA ALA A 2 9.30 51.83 59.00
C ALA A 2 10.50 50.89 59.28
N TRP A 3 11.31 50.64 58.28
CA TRP A 3 12.76 50.70 58.27
C TRP A 3 13.24 50.28 56.84
N LYS A 4 13.74 51.29 56.06
CA LYS A 4 15.10 51.87 55.83
C LYS A 4 16.12 50.78 55.45
N SER A 5 16.44 50.71 54.15
CA SER A 5 17.61 51.22 53.40
C SER A 5 18.97 50.64 53.78
N HIS A 6 19.70 50.15 52.80
CA HIS A 6 21.10 50.60 52.58
C HIS A 6 21.51 50.26 51.11
N ALA A 7 21.97 51.30 50.43
CA ALA A 7 22.59 51.25 49.12
C ALA A 7 24.10 50.97 49.26
N THR A 8 24.65 50.17 48.33
CA THR A 8 26.10 50.16 48.09
C THR A 8 26.32 50.25 46.58
N ALA A 9 26.97 51.35 46.21
CA ALA A 9 27.38 51.58 44.82
C ALA A 9 28.64 50.77 44.50
N ALA A 10 28.65 50.15 43.31
CA ALA A 10 29.86 49.63 42.67
C ALA A 10 29.90 50.12 41.23
N MET A 11 30.98 50.83 40.93
CA MET A 11 31.36 51.36 39.63
C MET A 11 31.53 50.24 38.61
N CYS A 12 30.85 50.31 37.51
CA CYS A 12 31.12 49.46 36.32
C CYS A 12 31.67 50.29 35.19
N VAL A 13 32.81 49.85 34.71
CA VAL A 13 33.52 50.28 33.51
C VAL A 13 32.66 49.96 32.27
N GLY A 14 32.39 50.98 31.46
CA GLY A 14 31.66 50.85 30.22
C GLY A 14 32.50 50.20 29.14
N THR A 15 32.01 49.15 28.60
CA THR A 15 32.47 48.61 27.30
C THR A 15 31.36 48.86 26.27
N ALA A 16 31.62 49.77 25.35
CA ALA A 16 30.74 50.07 24.23
C ALA A 16 30.75 48.88 23.24
N LEU A 17 29.68 48.12 23.17
CA LEU A 17 29.43 47.18 22.09
C LEU A 17 28.74 47.92 20.94
N LEU A 18 29.47 48.08 19.84
CA LEU A 18 28.96 48.49 18.54
C LEU A 18 27.99 47.41 18.04
N PHE A 19 26.68 47.67 18.06
CA PHE A 19 25.72 46.92 17.29
C PHE A 19 25.89 47.27 15.80
N ALA A 20 26.53 46.37 15.05
CA ALA A 20 26.46 46.37 13.62
C ALA A 20 25.01 46.00 13.21
N PHE A 21 24.25 46.96 12.69
CA PHE A 21 23.02 46.69 11.97
C PHE A 21 23.38 45.84 10.72
N SER A 22 23.25 44.53 10.82
CA SER A 22 23.18 43.69 9.62
C SER A 22 21.92 44.09 8.87
N ALA A 23 22.09 44.63 7.68
CA ALA A 23 21.05 44.89 6.72
C ALA A 23 20.22 43.59 6.55
N GLY A 24 18.95 43.64 6.94
CA GLY A 24 18.01 42.56 6.69
C GLY A 24 17.98 42.27 5.20
N GLY A 25 18.46 41.10 4.82
CA GLY A 25 18.29 40.59 3.48
C GLY A 25 16.79 40.58 3.20
N LEU A 26 16.37 41.41 2.25
CA LEU A 26 15.05 41.27 1.62
C LEU A 26 14.95 39.84 1.16
N ALA A 27 14.09 39.05 1.78
CA ALA A 27 13.75 37.74 1.29
C ALA A 27 13.31 37.94 -0.18
N GLN A 28 14.14 37.46 -1.10
CA GLN A 28 13.80 37.50 -2.52
C GLN A 28 12.47 36.76 -2.67
N GLN A 29 11.44 37.50 -3.07
CA GLN A 29 10.18 36.87 -3.48
C GLN A 29 10.52 35.85 -4.57
N PRO A 30 9.97 34.62 -4.48
CA PRO A 30 10.19 33.65 -5.52
C PRO A 30 9.82 34.28 -6.89
N PRO A 31 10.56 34.02 -7.94
CA PRO A 31 10.29 34.60 -9.24
C PRO A 31 8.83 34.34 -9.62
N PRO A 32 8.13 35.34 -10.21
CA PRO A 32 6.72 35.18 -10.56
C PRO A 32 6.56 33.96 -11.47
N ASN A 33 5.54 33.13 -11.20
CA ASN A 33 5.23 31.97 -12.02
C ASN A 33 5.00 32.45 -13.48
N PRO A 34 5.83 32.03 -14.46
CA PRO A 34 5.75 32.51 -15.84
C PRO A 34 4.41 32.18 -16.51
N ASN A 35 3.66 31.24 -15.96
CA ASN A 35 2.36 30.83 -16.48
C ASN A 35 1.17 31.56 -15.79
N ALA A 36 1.41 32.37 -14.76
CA ALA A 36 0.32 32.96 -13.96
C ALA A 36 -0.60 33.84 -14.79
N ALA A 37 -0.04 34.76 -15.59
CA ALA A 37 -0.83 35.67 -16.43
C ALA A 37 -1.67 34.92 -17.49
N ALA A 38 -1.08 33.92 -18.14
CA ALA A 38 -1.79 33.12 -19.15
C ALA A 38 -2.85 32.23 -18.54
N THR A 39 -2.59 31.67 -17.33
CA THR A 39 -3.59 30.90 -16.54
C THR A 39 -4.78 31.79 -16.18
N THR A 40 -4.53 33.00 -15.67
CA THR A 40 -5.59 33.96 -15.33
C THR A 40 -6.41 34.35 -16.56
N ALA A 41 -5.74 34.58 -17.69
CA ALA A 41 -6.42 34.95 -18.95
C ALA A 41 -7.36 33.83 -19.43
N ASP A 42 -6.90 32.58 -19.44
CA ASP A 42 -7.73 31.44 -19.84
C ASP A 42 -8.92 31.22 -18.87
N HIS A 43 -8.68 31.35 -17.56
CA HIS A 43 -9.73 31.25 -16.55
C HIS A 43 -10.80 32.33 -16.72
N THR A 44 -10.38 33.58 -16.90
CA THR A 44 -11.30 34.72 -17.15
C THR A 44 -12.10 34.48 -18.41
N GLN A 45 -11.45 34.05 -19.49
CA GLN A 45 -12.12 33.77 -20.77
C GLN A 45 -13.18 32.65 -20.64
N MET A 46 -12.92 31.62 -19.80
CA MET A 46 -13.91 30.59 -19.54
C MET A 46 -15.08 31.13 -18.70
N MET A 47 -14.81 31.99 -17.71
CA MET A 47 -15.89 32.67 -16.95
C MET A 47 -16.76 33.52 -17.85
N GLU A 48 -16.17 34.26 -18.80
CA GLU A 48 -16.89 35.06 -19.77
C GLU A 48 -17.80 34.21 -20.66
N GLN A 49 -17.30 33.07 -21.19
CA GLN A 49 -18.13 32.16 -21.98
C GLN A 49 -19.35 31.63 -21.19
N LEU A 50 -19.22 31.49 -19.88
CA LEU A 50 -20.26 30.99 -18.99
C LEU A 50 -21.12 32.12 -18.39
N GLY A 51 -20.84 33.40 -18.70
CA GLY A 51 -21.52 34.52 -18.05
C GLY A 51 -21.39 34.51 -16.53
N ILE A 52 -20.24 34.09 -16.02
CA ILE A 52 -19.89 34.12 -14.60
C ILE A 52 -19.16 35.40 -14.32
N THR A 53 -19.69 36.25 -13.46
CA THR A 53 -19.07 37.52 -13.06
C THR A 53 -18.26 37.41 -11.78
N ARG A 54 -18.63 36.45 -10.91
CA ARG A 54 -17.92 36.23 -9.66
C ARG A 54 -18.01 34.77 -9.23
N LEU A 55 -16.87 34.24 -8.79
CA LEU A 55 -16.77 32.92 -8.13
C LEU A 55 -16.71 33.10 -6.60
N ARG A 56 -17.22 32.10 -5.88
CA ARG A 56 -16.98 31.98 -4.45
C ARG A 56 -15.50 31.64 -4.21
N PRO A 57 -14.84 32.25 -3.21
CA PRO A 57 -13.50 31.84 -2.85
C PRO A 57 -13.50 30.42 -2.29
N GLY A 58 -12.57 29.58 -2.72
CA GLY A 58 -12.35 28.27 -2.14
C GLY A 58 -11.91 28.38 -0.67
N PRO A 59 -12.26 27.40 0.17
CA PRO A 59 -11.74 27.33 1.52
C PRO A 59 -10.21 27.24 1.51
N SER A 60 -9.58 27.86 2.52
CA SER A 60 -8.13 27.82 2.71
C SER A 60 -7.71 26.64 3.56
N GLY A 61 -6.67 25.93 3.16
CA GLY A 61 -6.01 24.92 3.99
C GLY A 61 -5.21 25.52 5.17
N ASN A 62 -5.02 26.85 5.17
CA ASN A 62 -4.41 27.56 6.30
C ASN A 62 -5.50 27.83 7.35
N GLU A 63 -5.43 27.15 8.48
CA GLU A 63 -6.43 27.24 9.57
C GLU A 63 -6.50 28.66 10.21
N SER A 64 -5.49 29.50 10.01
CA SER A 64 -5.47 30.90 10.46
C SER A 64 -6.13 31.86 9.46
N ALA A 65 -6.52 31.41 8.28
CA ALA A 65 -7.15 32.26 7.26
C ALA A 65 -8.63 32.52 7.63
N PRO A 66 -9.18 33.72 7.34
CA PRO A 66 -10.59 34.00 7.57
C PRO A 66 -11.58 33.06 6.87
N ASN A 67 -11.16 32.49 5.75
CA ASN A 67 -11.90 31.51 4.96
C ASN A 67 -11.31 30.10 5.09
N HIS A 68 -10.76 29.74 6.27
CA HIS A 68 -10.23 28.40 6.49
C HIS A 68 -11.28 27.32 6.22
N ALA A 69 -10.81 26.14 5.85
CA ALA A 69 -11.67 25.01 5.56
C ALA A 69 -12.45 24.54 6.79
N ASN A 70 -13.64 24.03 6.56
CA ASN A 70 -14.40 23.35 7.61
C ASN A 70 -13.73 22.00 7.93
N TYR A 71 -13.51 21.72 9.21
CA TYR A 71 -13.05 20.44 9.74
C TYR A 71 -13.96 19.91 10.84
N ASP A 72 -15.19 20.50 10.96
CA ASP A 72 -16.24 20.02 11.86
C ASP A 72 -17.18 19.07 11.10
N GLU A 73 -17.23 17.83 11.54
CA GLU A 73 -18.11 16.80 10.97
C GLU A 73 -19.60 17.15 11.07
N ALA A 74 -20.01 17.91 12.10
CA ALA A 74 -21.40 18.34 12.25
C ALA A 74 -21.86 19.28 11.12
N LEU A 75 -20.92 19.99 10.50
CA LEU A 75 -21.15 20.92 9.39
C LEU A 75 -20.77 20.34 8.02
N ALA A 76 -20.27 19.11 7.99
CA ALA A 76 -19.66 18.53 6.80
C ALA A 76 -20.68 18.14 5.70
N ASN A 77 -21.93 17.91 6.02
CA ASN A 77 -22.93 17.38 5.08
C ASN A 77 -24.09 18.34 4.78
N PRO A 78 -23.84 19.52 4.16
CA PRO A 78 -24.90 20.48 3.82
C PRO A 78 -25.87 19.94 2.75
N TYR A 79 -25.43 18.98 1.95
CA TYR A 79 -26.20 18.33 0.89
C TYR A 79 -26.19 16.78 1.09
N PRO A 80 -26.92 16.26 2.10
CA PRO A 80 -26.76 14.87 2.53
C PRO A 80 -27.35 13.85 1.53
N LYS A 81 -28.17 14.30 0.57
CA LYS A 81 -28.79 13.41 -0.43
C LYS A 81 -27.90 13.32 -1.67
N LEU A 82 -27.35 12.15 -1.92
CA LEU A 82 -26.60 11.84 -3.15
C LEU A 82 -27.57 11.48 -4.29
N PRO A 83 -27.18 11.73 -5.57
CA PRO A 83 -27.87 11.11 -6.70
C PRO A 83 -27.78 9.60 -6.60
N ASP A 84 -28.89 8.90 -6.86
CA ASP A 84 -28.92 7.45 -6.78
C ASP A 84 -28.30 6.83 -8.04
N PRO A 85 -27.18 6.08 -7.95
CA PRO A 85 -26.54 5.46 -9.10
C PRO A 85 -27.42 4.37 -9.73
N LEU A 86 -28.42 3.86 -9.03
CA LEU A 86 -29.34 2.81 -9.51
C LEU A 86 -30.73 3.35 -9.90
N THR A 87 -30.84 4.65 -10.15
CA THR A 87 -32.06 5.26 -10.68
C THR A 87 -31.77 6.01 -11.98
N LEU A 88 -32.49 5.66 -13.07
CA LEU A 88 -32.41 6.38 -14.35
C LEU A 88 -32.94 7.81 -14.23
N LYS A 89 -32.53 8.70 -15.13
CA LYS A 89 -33.02 10.10 -15.20
C LYS A 89 -34.52 10.19 -15.32
N ASN A 90 -35.20 9.18 -15.87
CA ASN A 90 -36.66 9.11 -15.96
C ASN A 90 -37.33 8.53 -14.69
N GLY A 91 -36.61 8.36 -13.61
CA GLY A 91 -37.07 7.85 -12.33
C GLY A 91 -37.22 6.33 -12.22
N LYS A 92 -36.94 5.55 -13.28
CA LYS A 92 -37.05 4.10 -13.25
C LYS A 92 -35.82 3.45 -12.57
N ALA A 93 -36.07 2.48 -11.68
CA ALA A 93 -35.00 1.73 -11.01
C ALA A 93 -34.14 0.90 -11.96
N VAL A 94 -32.85 0.78 -11.64
CA VAL A 94 -31.88 -0.08 -12.33
C VAL A 94 -31.68 -1.33 -11.47
N SER A 95 -32.39 -2.40 -11.81
CA SER A 95 -32.42 -3.66 -11.03
C SER A 95 -31.68 -4.81 -11.69
N SER A 96 -30.97 -4.58 -12.81
CA SER A 96 -30.17 -5.60 -13.48
C SER A 96 -28.87 -5.03 -14.02
N ALA A 97 -27.84 -5.88 -14.08
CA ALA A 97 -26.55 -5.55 -14.71
C ALA A 97 -26.74 -5.10 -16.17
N GLU A 98 -27.62 -5.76 -16.92
CA GLU A 98 -27.92 -5.37 -18.30
C GLU A 98 -28.41 -3.90 -18.38
N ARG A 99 -29.33 -3.51 -17.50
CA ARG A 99 -29.87 -2.16 -17.49
C ARG A 99 -28.83 -1.11 -17.04
N TRP A 100 -27.94 -1.51 -16.14
CA TRP A 100 -26.77 -0.68 -15.79
C TRP A 100 -25.91 -0.41 -17.02
N TRP A 101 -25.48 -1.47 -17.74
CA TRP A 101 -24.59 -1.33 -18.88
C TRP A 101 -25.21 -0.62 -20.07
N ASN A 102 -26.47 -0.92 -20.39
CA ASN A 102 -27.11 -0.41 -21.60
C ASN A 102 -27.75 0.96 -21.44
N ALA A 103 -27.97 1.44 -20.21
CA ALA A 103 -28.67 2.69 -19.97
C ALA A 103 -27.97 3.60 -18.91
N ARG A 104 -27.96 3.18 -17.65
CA ARG A 104 -27.59 4.09 -16.54
C ARG A 104 -26.14 4.53 -16.60
N ARG A 105 -25.23 3.61 -16.85
CA ARG A 105 -23.80 3.93 -17.02
C ARG A 105 -23.58 5.04 -18.06
N THR A 106 -24.28 4.97 -19.18
CA THR A 106 -24.21 5.99 -20.24
C THR A 106 -24.73 7.34 -19.76
N GLU A 107 -25.85 7.38 -19.02
CA GLU A 107 -26.37 8.64 -18.45
C GLU A 107 -25.37 9.31 -17.51
N ILE A 108 -24.72 8.53 -16.63
CA ILE A 108 -23.70 9.02 -15.69
C ILE A 108 -22.50 9.57 -16.45
N VAL A 109 -21.97 8.80 -17.43
CA VAL A 109 -20.80 9.23 -18.26
C VAL A 109 -21.13 10.54 -18.98
N LEU A 110 -22.33 10.69 -19.56
CA LEU A 110 -22.73 11.91 -20.26
C LEU A 110 -22.80 13.13 -19.33
N ASP A 111 -23.20 12.93 -18.07
CA ASP A 111 -23.21 14.04 -17.10
C ASP A 111 -21.79 14.42 -16.64
N PHE A 112 -20.92 13.44 -16.37
CA PHE A 112 -19.51 13.72 -16.12
C PHE A 112 -18.84 14.42 -17.31
N ASP A 113 -19.09 13.96 -18.52
CA ASP A 113 -18.55 14.57 -19.74
C ASP A 113 -19.02 16.02 -19.93
N ARG A 114 -20.28 16.31 -19.59
CA ARG A 114 -20.83 17.64 -19.80
C ARG A 114 -20.46 18.62 -18.71
N GLU A 115 -20.52 18.16 -17.42
CA GLU A 115 -20.51 19.09 -16.29
C GLU A 115 -19.21 19.06 -15.47
N VAL A 116 -18.47 17.94 -15.49
CA VAL A 116 -17.38 17.73 -14.51
C VAL A 116 -16.02 17.57 -15.17
N LEU A 117 -15.85 16.58 -16.05
CA LEU A 117 -14.53 16.19 -16.59
C LEU A 117 -14.30 16.67 -18.02
N GLY A 118 -15.38 16.93 -18.76
CA GLY A 118 -15.35 17.31 -20.17
C GLY A 118 -15.20 16.13 -21.13
N ARG A 119 -15.57 16.39 -22.38
CA ARG A 119 -15.58 15.37 -23.45
C ARG A 119 -14.27 15.26 -24.15
N VAL A 120 -13.80 14.04 -24.34
CA VAL A 120 -12.76 13.75 -25.31
C VAL A 120 -13.38 13.86 -26.72
N PRO A 121 -12.87 14.70 -27.61
CA PRO A 121 -13.41 14.85 -28.96
C PRO A 121 -13.29 13.56 -29.77
N ARG A 122 -14.23 13.35 -30.70
CA ARG A 122 -14.22 12.12 -31.54
C ARG A 122 -13.04 12.05 -32.50
N ASN A 123 -12.49 13.19 -32.88
CA ASN A 123 -11.38 13.34 -33.82
C ASN A 123 -10.02 13.52 -33.14
N VAL A 124 -9.82 12.93 -31.94
CA VAL A 124 -8.50 12.95 -31.30
C VAL A 124 -7.44 12.31 -32.19
N PRO A 125 -6.21 12.79 -32.16
CA PRO A 125 -5.14 12.27 -33.00
C PRO A 125 -4.78 10.84 -32.64
N LYS A 126 -4.38 10.05 -33.63
CA LYS A 126 -3.72 8.75 -33.41
C LYS A 126 -2.35 8.98 -32.80
N VAL A 127 -1.89 8.01 -32.01
CA VAL A 127 -0.57 8.03 -31.39
C VAL A 127 0.26 6.90 -31.97
N ALA A 128 1.40 7.24 -32.54
CA ALA A 128 2.38 6.27 -33.03
C ALA A 128 3.49 6.10 -31.98
N TRP A 129 3.74 4.86 -31.56
CA TRP A 129 4.72 4.54 -30.55
C TRP A 129 6.05 4.09 -31.15
N ARG A 130 7.17 4.53 -30.56
CA ARG A 130 8.52 4.03 -30.85
C ARG A 130 9.26 3.76 -29.55
N ILE A 131 10.13 2.75 -29.57
CA ILE A 131 11.10 2.51 -28.51
C ILE A 131 12.28 3.44 -28.75
N SER A 132 12.62 4.29 -27.78
CA SER A 132 13.76 5.20 -27.85
C SER A 132 15.02 4.62 -27.21
N ARG A 133 14.86 3.76 -26.18
CA ARG A 133 15.95 3.10 -25.47
C ARG A 133 15.48 1.75 -24.95
N THR A 134 16.38 0.76 -24.95
CA THR A 134 16.18 -0.51 -24.24
C THR A 134 17.41 -0.80 -23.40
N GLU A 135 17.21 -1.23 -22.16
CA GLU A 135 18.30 -1.53 -21.23
C GLU A 135 17.95 -2.73 -20.36
N ARG A 136 18.99 -3.46 -19.94
CA ARG A 136 18.90 -4.51 -18.93
C ARG A 136 19.55 -4.01 -17.65
N PHE A 137 18.85 -4.12 -16.53
CA PHE A 137 19.34 -3.70 -15.22
C PHE A 137 18.66 -4.53 -14.13
N GLU A 138 18.82 -4.16 -12.88
CA GLU A 138 18.20 -4.84 -11.75
C GLU A 138 17.26 -3.92 -10.98
N VAL A 139 16.15 -4.47 -10.50
CA VAL A 139 15.21 -3.83 -9.58
C VAL A 139 15.04 -4.76 -8.39
N GLY A 140 15.40 -4.30 -7.19
CA GLY A 140 15.40 -5.14 -5.98
C GLY A 140 16.23 -6.42 -6.14
N GLY A 141 17.41 -6.35 -6.81
CA GLY A 141 18.27 -7.50 -7.08
C GLY A 141 17.73 -8.49 -8.13
N ARG A 142 16.66 -8.14 -8.86
CA ARG A 142 16.06 -9.00 -9.89
C ARG A 142 16.32 -8.45 -11.29
N PRO A 143 16.74 -9.27 -12.25
CA PRO A 143 17.02 -8.82 -13.61
C PRO A 143 15.74 -8.41 -14.34
N VAL A 144 15.76 -7.23 -14.95
CA VAL A 144 14.63 -6.67 -15.71
C VAL A 144 15.06 -6.17 -17.09
N VAL A 145 14.08 -5.97 -17.97
CA VAL A 145 14.23 -5.28 -19.25
C VAL A 145 13.38 -4.02 -19.19
N GLY A 146 14.03 -2.87 -19.31
CA GLY A 146 13.37 -1.56 -19.41
C GLY A 146 13.38 -1.02 -20.84
N ARG A 147 12.31 -0.33 -21.21
CA ARG A 147 12.14 0.35 -22.50
C ARG A 147 11.58 1.74 -22.28
N ASP A 148 12.29 2.76 -22.73
CA ASP A 148 11.74 4.12 -22.85
C ASP A 148 10.99 4.23 -24.17
N LEU A 149 9.79 4.77 -24.10
CA LEU A 149 8.80 4.83 -25.17
C LEU A 149 8.38 6.27 -25.42
N ILE A 150 8.28 6.63 -26.68
CA ILE A 150 7.77 7.93 -27.13
C ILE A 150 6.55 7.69 -28.01
N GLY A 151 5.40 8.17 -27.56
CA GLY A 151 4.15 8.15 -28.31
C GLY A 151 3.89 9.51 -28.98
N THR A 152 4.14 9.62 -30.27
CA THR A 152 3.93 10.86 -31.01
C THR A 152 2.49 10.95 -31.48
N ALA A 153 1.75 11.97 -31.03
CA ALA A 153 0.41 12.25 -31.50
C ALA A 153 0.46 12.87 -32.95
N ASP A 154 -0.41 12.39 -33.82
CA ASP A 154 -0.52 12.91 -35.17
C ASP A 154 -0.95 14.38 -35.13
N ASN A 155 -0.04 15.29 -35.51
CA ASN A 155 -0.28 16.71 -35.54
C ASN A 155 -0.43 17.27 -36.97
N SER A 156 -0.65 16.41 -37.97
CA SER A 156 -0.78 16.82 -39.38
C SER A 156 -1.87 17.88 -39.59
N ALA A 157 -2.94 17.87 -38.80
CA ALA A 157 -4.01 18.85 -38.84
C ALA A 157 -3.67 20.20 -38.19
N PHE A 158 -2.63 20.28 -37.37
CA PHE A 158 -2.13 21.48 -36.69
C PHE A 158 -0.65 21.34 -36.28
N PRO A 159 0.31 21.45 -37.20
CA PRO A 159 1.74 21.20 -36.96
C PRO A 159 2.41 22.13 -35.94
N ALA A 160 1.76 23.24 -35.57
CA ALA A 160 2.28 24.20 -34.60
C ALA A 160 2.42 23.62 -33.16
N ILE A 161 1.72 22.51 -32.86
CA ILE A 161 1.80 21.84 -31.57
C ILE A 161 2.25 20.40 -31.79
N THR A 162 3.31 20.02 -31.10
CA THR A 162 3.80 18.63 -31.04
C THR A 162 3.54 18.07 -29.65
N VAL A 163 3.02 16.83 -29.57
CA VAL A 163 2.79 16.10 -28.32
C VAL A 163 3.51 14.76 -28.42
N GLU A 164 4.48 14.56 -27.53
CA GLU A 164 5.24 13.31 -27.40
C GLU A 164 5.02 12.74 -26.00
N ILE A 165 4.13 11.74 -25.90
CA ILE A 165 3.82 11.05 -24.67
C ILE A 165 5.03 10.21 -24.26
N GLN A 166 5.55 10.47 -23.07
CA GLN A 166 6.69 9.74 -22.50
C GLN A 166 6.20 8.64 -21.57
N MET A 167 6.60 7.41 -21.84
CA MET A 167 6.31 6.25 -21.01
C MET A 167 7.54 5.36 -20.92
N THR A 168 7.77 4.76 -19.75
CA THR A 168 8.78 3.71 -19.56
C THR A 168 8.08 2.42 -19.17
N LEU A 169 8.41 1.31 -19.83
CA LEU A 169 7.94 -0.04 -19.48
C LEU A 169 9.11 -0.83 -18.92
N VAL A 170 8.93 -1.47 -17.76
CA VAL A 170 9.90 -2.37 -17.14
C VAL A 170 9.23 -3.71 -16.86
N THR A 171 9.85 -4.80 -17.33
CA THR A 171 9.33 -6.16 -17.15
C THR A 171 10.41 -7.11 -16.63
N PRO A 172 10.07 -8.13 -15.81
CA PRO A 172 11.03 -9.15 -15.39
C PRO A 172 11.71 -9.81 -16.61
N ALA A 173 13.04 -9.87 -16.62
CA ALA A 173 13.82 -10.45 -17.73
C ALA A 173 13.67 -11.97 -17.87
N THR A 174 13.25 -12.64 -16.79
CA THR A 174 13.14 -14.11 -16.68
C THR A 174 11.68 -14.60 -16.81
N ALA A 175 10.73 -13.72 -17.09
CA ALA A 175 9.33 -14.12 -17.22
C ALA A 175 9.13 -15.05 -18.43
N ALA A 176 8.60 -16.24 -18.16
CA ALA A 176 8.30 -17.23 -19.22
C ALA A 176 6.98 -16.95 -19.96
N LYS A 177 6.14 -16.06 -19.44
CA LYS A 177 4.82 -15.70 -19.96
C LYS A 177 4.63 -14.19 -19.87
N PRO A 178 3.71 -13.59 -20.65
CA PRO A 178 3.33 -12.19 -20.47
C PRO A 178 2.91 -11.92 -19.03
N VAL A 179 3.34 -10.77 -18.49
CA VAL A 179 3.12 -10.39 -17.08
C VAL A 179 2.07 -9.30 -16.94
N PRO A 180 1.36 -9.23 -15.80
CA PRO A 180 0.60 -8.06 -15.44
C PRO A 180 1.51 -6.82 -15.38
N VAL A 181 0.95 -5.65 -15.66
CA VAL A 181 1.71 -4.39 -15.59
C VAL A 181 0.91 -3.36 -14.82
N MET A 182 1.54 -2.70 -13.85
CA MET A 182 0.96 -1.54 -13.20
C MET A 182 1.43 -0.26 -13.88
N MET A 183 0.52 0.47 -14.53
CA MET A 183 0.78 1.79 -15.08
C MET A 183 0.67 2.83 -13.96
N MET A 184 1.72 3.61 -13.76
CA MET A 184 1.84 4.57 -12.68
C MET A 184 2.01 5.97 -13.26
N PHE A 185 1.19 6.93 -12.83
CA PHE A 185 1.41 8.31 -13.18
C PHE A 185 2.62 8.87 -12.44
N GLY A 186 3.62 9.34 -13.18
CA GLY A 186 4.83 9.92 -12.59
C GLY A 186 5.77 10.53 -13.63
N GLY A 187 6.59 11.47 -13.19
CA GLY A 187 7.53 12.19 -14.07
C GLY A 187 8.91 11.55 -14.21
N ARG A 188 9.18 10.40 -13.58
CA ARG A 188 10.49 9.73 -13.62
C ARG A 188 10.43 8.49 -14.49
N SER A 189 11.46 8.36 -15.39
CA SER A 189 11.74 7.06 -16.00
C SER A 189 12.03 6.04 -14.90
N GLY A 190 11.40 4.88 -14.96
CA GLY A 190 11.71 3.75 -14.08
C GLY A 190 13.05 3.08 -14.42
N MET A 191 13.86 3.66 -15.31
CA MET A 191 15.15 3.18 -15.76
C MET A 191 16.30 3.99 -15.16
N PRO A 192 17.51 3.43 -15.08
CA PRO A 192 18.73 4.20 -14.76
C PRO A 192 18.90 5.40 -15.69
N PRO A 193 19.48 6.51 -15.21
CA PRO A 193 19.77 7.67 -16.08
C PRO A 193 20.63 7.25 -17.28
N ALA A 194 20.38 7.86 -18.43
CA ALA A 194 21.26 7.65 -19.58
C ALA A 194 22.69 8.14 -19.27
N PRO A 195 23.75 7.51 -19.80
CA PRO A 195 25.12 7.98 -19.61
C PRO A 195 25.25 9.45 -20.02
N GLY A 196 25.76 10.31 -19.12
CA GLY A 196 25.91 11.75 -19.36
C GLY A 196 24.66 12.60 -19.12
N ALA A 197 23.54 12.04 -18.65
CA ALA A 197 22.38 12.82 -18.28
C ALA A 197 22.68 13.67 -17.03
N PRO A 198 22.28 14.97 -17.00
CA PRO A 198 22.46 15.80 -15.82
C PRO A 198 21.66 15.23 -14.64
N PRO A 199 22.17 15.38 -13.39
CA PRO A 199 21.43 14.94 -12.21
C PRO A 199 20.04 15.57 -12.19
N SER A 200 19.01 14.75 -12.26
CA SER A 200 17.63 15.21 -12.15
C SER A 200 17.41 15.81 -10.77
N ALA A 201 17.05 17.10 -10.70
CA ALA A 201 16.70 17.75 -9.43
C ALA A 201 15.50 17.02 -8.81
N ALA A 202 15.79 16.25 -7.76
CA ALA A 202 14.82 15.46 -7.03
C ALA A 202 13.91 16.38 -6.21
N ARG A 203 12.78 16.82 -6.73
CA ARG A 203 11.65 17.22 -5.89
C ARG A 203 10.80 15.98 -5.61
N GLY A 204 11.34 15.11 -4.75
CA GLY A 204 10.54 14.10 -4.07
C GLY A 204 9.88 14.74 -2.87
N PHE A 205 8.62 14.47 -2.61
CA PHE A 205 8.07 14.65 -1.26
C PHE A 205 8.96 13.83 -0.33
N ALA A 206 9.56 14.52 0.66
CA ALA A 206 10.44 13.88 1.62
C ALA A 206 9.61 12.86 2.42
N ALA A 207 9.97 11.58 2.31
CA ALA A 207 9.45 10.57 3.20
C ALA A 207 9.87 10.94 4.64
N SER A 208 8.90 11.13 5.52
CA SER A 208 9.14 11.32 6.95
C SER A 208 9.79 10.06 7.51
N THR A 209 11.00 10.20 8.01
CA THR A 209 11.83 9.12 8.57
C THR A 209 11.38 8.72 9.96
N SER A 210 10.89 7.47 10.17
CA SER A 210 11.02 6.76 11.47
C SER A 210 10.50 5.32 11.53
N THR A 211 10.38 4.61 10.38
CA THR A 211 10.20 3.14 10.36
C THR A 211 11.02 2.62 9.18
N PRO A 212 11.57 1.39 9.21
CA PRO A 212 12.13 0.81 7.98
C PRO A 212 11.05 0.88 6.90
N ALA A 213 11.28 1.72 5.90
CA ALA A 213 10.31 1.89 4.82
C ALA A 213 10.16 0.56 4.08
N ASP A 214 8.93 0.20 3.76
CA ASP A 214 8.69 -0.92 2.84
C ASP A 214 9.50 -0.71 1.54
N PRO A 215 9.91 -1.77 0.84
CA PRO A 215 10.56 -1.63 -0.46
C PRO A 215 9.73 -0.75 -1.41
N PRO A 216 10.35 -0.01 -2.32
CA PRO A 216 9.62 0.77 -3.33
C PRO A 216 8.58 -0.08 -4.08
N ALA A 217 7.48 0.54 -4.49
CA ALA A 217 6.41 -0.13 -5.25
C ALA A 217 6.93 -0.94 -6.45
N THR A 218 7.90 -0.38 -7.17
CA THR A 218 8.54 -1.03 -8.32
C THR A 218 9.28 -2.31 -7.95
N GLU A 219 9.94 -2.34 -6.80
CA GLU A 219 10.61 -3.56 -6.30
C GLU A 219 9.60 -4.62 -5.87
N GLN A 220 8.52 -4.21 -5.18
CA GLN A 220 7.46 -5.12 -4.77
C GLN A 220 6.75 -5.74 -5.99
N LEU A 221 6.42 -4.95 -7.01
CA LEU A 221 5.82 -5.43 -8.26
C LEU A 221 6.71 -6.44 -8.98
N ILE A 222 8.00 -6.11 -9.19
CA ILE A 222 8.95 -7.03 -9.83
C ILE A 222 9.17 -8.28 -8.98
N ALA A 223 9.21 -8.17 -7.66
CA ALA A 223 9.34 -9.30 -6.75
C ALA A 223 8.18 -10.29 -6.90
N ASP A 224 6.97 -9.79 -7.17
CA ASP A 224 5.77 -10.60 -7.35
C ASP A 224 5.51 -11.02 -8.80
N GLY A 225 6.44 -10.71 -9.71
CA GLY A 225 6.37 -11.13 -11.12
C GLY A 225 5.55 -10.18 -12.00
N TRP A 226 5.11 -9.03 -11.47
CA TRP A 226 4.54 -7.97 -12.28
C TRP A 226 5.62 -7.16 -12.99
N GLY A 227 5.24 -6.51 -14.09
CA GLY A 227 5.96 -5.36 -14.61
C GLY A 227 5.35 -4.05 -14.11
N TYR A 228 6.00 -2.94 -14.42
CA TYR A 228 5.43 -1.61 -14.22
C TYR A 228 5.68 -0.72 -15.44
N ALA A 229 4.81 0.25 -15.64
CA ALA A 229 5.00 1.30 -16.64
C ALA A 229 4.83 2.66 -15.97
N THR A 230 5.79 3.57 -16.12
CA THR A 230 5.64 4.97 -15.67
C THR A 230 5.27 5.84 -16.85
N ILE A 231 4.21 6.63 -16.74
CA ILE A 231 3.77 7.56 -17.77
C ILE A 231 3.85 8.99 -17.24
N ASN A 232 4.45 9.90 -18.03
CA ASN A 232 4.64 11.30 -17.64
C ASN A 232 3.41 12.15 -18.02
N PRO A 233 2.55 12.56 -17.07
CA PRO A 233 1.36 13.36 -17.36
C PRO A 233 1.68 14.71 -18.03
N ALA A 234 2.79 15.35 -17.65
CA ALA A 234 3.19 16.64 -18.22
C ALA A 234 3.56 16.57 -19.71
N SER A 235 3.94 15.38 -20.20
CA SER A 235 4.19 15.15 -21.63
C SER A 235 2.91 15.03 -22.46
N ILE A 236 1.76 14.82 -21.80
CA ILE A 236 0.44 14.75 -22.39
C ILE A 236 -0.22 16.13 -22.35
N GLN A 237 -0.31 16.68 -21.13
CA GLN A 237 -0.95 17.96 -20.85
C GLN A 237 -0.30 18.59 -19.60
N ALA A 238 0.06 19.87 -19.71
CA ALA A 238 0.61 20.61 -18.58
C ALA A 238 -0.41 20.77 -17.45
N ASP A 239 0.08 20.77 -16.20
CA ASP A 239 -0.70 20.91 -14.97
C ASP A 239 -0.89 22.39 -14.59
N ASN A 240 -1.47 23.17 -15.49
CA ASN A 240 -1.84 24.58 -15.28
C ASN A 240 -2.74 25.09 -16.41
N GLY A 241 -3.46 26.20 -16.15
CA GLY A 241 -4.36 26.83 -17.12
C GLY A 241 -3.66 27.34 -18.39
N ALA A 242 -2.45 27.86 -18.28
CA ALA A 242 -1.66 28.32 -19.44
C ALA A 242 -1.35 27.20 -20.45
N GLY A 243 -1.43 25.96 -20.01
CA GLY A 243 -1.23 24.79 -20.87
C GLY A 243 -2.46 24.37 -21.66
N LEU A 244 -3.65 24.89 -21.39
CA LEU A 244 -4.89 24.43 -22.01
C LEU A 244 -5.00 24.74 -23.51
N THR A 245 -4.24 25.70 -24.00
CA THR A 245 -4.06 26.00 -25.45
C THR A 245 -2.84 25.30 -26.05
N LYS A 246 -2.20 24.40 -25.26
CA LYS A 246 -1.00 23.64 -25.64
C LYS A 246 -1.24 22.15 -25.29
N GLY A 247 -0.21 21.33 -25.43
CA GLY A 247 -0.36 19.89 -25.15
C GLY A 247 -1.45 19.25 -26.02
N ILE A 248 -2.03 18.16 -25.54
CA ILE A 248 -3.03 17.42 -26.34
C ILE A 248 -4.35 18.19 -26.48
N ILE A 249 -4.76 18.94 -25.45
CA ILE A 249 -5.96 19.78 -25.52
C ILE A 249 -5.79 20.85 -26.58
N GLY A 250 -4.66 21.58 -26.54
CA GLY A 250 -4.35 22.61 -27.53
C GLY A 250 -4.15 22.06 -28.94
N LEU A 251 -3.55 20.88 -29.09
CA LEU A 251 -3.42 20.25 -30.42
C LEU A 251 -4.80 20.00 -31.04
N VAL A 252 -5.73 19.42 -30.28
CA VAL A 252 -7.09 19.12 -30.74
C VAL A 252 -7.88 20.38 -31.04
N ASN A 253 -7.73 21.44 -30.22
CA ASN A 253 -8.44 22.71 -30.33
C ASN A 253 -7.68 23.73 -31.25
N ARG A 254 -6.59 23.29 -31.90
CA ARG A 254 -5.77 24.12 -32.79
C ARG A 254 -5.28 25.40 -32.11
N GLY A 255 -4.83 25.28 -30.86
CA GLY A 255 -4.35 26.40 -30.05
C GLY A 255 -5.45 27.36 -29.55
N GLN A 256 -6.72 27.08 -29.82
CA GLN A 256 -7.84 27.91 -29.36
C GLN A 256 -8.22 27.55 -27.91
N PRO A 257 -8.81 28.48 -27.14
CA PRO A 257 -9.40 28.24 -25.85
C PRO A 257 -10.46 27.12 -25.88
N ARG A 258 -10.62 26.43 -24.74
CA ARG A 258 -11.64 25.39 -24.58
C ARG A 258 -13.06 25.95 -24.64
N ARG A 259 -14.00 25.15 -25.13
CA ARG A 259 -15.42 25.34 -24.91
C ARG A 259 -15.80 24.82 -23.51
N PRO A 260 -16.97 25.23 -22.97
CA PRO A 260 -17.39 24.83 -21.62
C PRO A 260 -17.46 23.32 -21.37
N ASP A 261 -17.75 22.48 -22.37
CA ASP A 261 -17.83 21.02 -22.26
C ASP A 261 -16.58 20.29 -22.81
N ASP A 262 -15.53 21.02 -23.19
CA ASP A 262 -14.25 20.42 -23.57
C ASP A 262 -13.53 19.86 -22.35
N TRP A 263 -12.73 18.85 -22.57
CA TRP A 263 -12.01 18.10 -21.53
C TRP A 263 -11.02 18.94 -20.72
N GLY A 264 -10.92 18.59 -19.42
CA GLY A 264 -9.89 19.11 -18.52
C GLY A 264 -8.64 18.24 -18.53
N ALA A 265 -7.62 18.68 -17.79
CA ALA A 265 -6.34 17.97 -17.71
C ALA A 265 -6.47 16.56 -17.12
N LEU A 266 -7.34 16.32 -16.12
CA LEU A 266 -7.59 14.97 -15.60
C LEU A 266 -8.05 14.01 -16.70
N ARG A 267 -8.95 14.47 -17.55
CA ARG A 267 -9.46 13.68 -18.67
C ARG A 267 -8.42 13.48 -19.76
N ALA A 268 -7.55 14.48 -19.99
CA ALA A 268 -6.44 14.39 -20.93
C ALA A 268 -5.37 13.41 -20.46
N TRP A 269 -5.01 13.41 -19.18
CA TRP A 269 -4.07 12.44 -18.61
C TRP A 269 -4.63 11.01 -18.69
N ALA A 270 -5.93 10.82 -18.36
CA ALA A 270 -6.60 9.54 -18.52
C ALA A 270 -6.61 9.05 -19.99
N TRP A 271 -6.83 9.96 -20.95
CA TRP A 271 -6.71 9.66 -22.36
C TRP A 271 -5.29 9.22 -22.73
N GLY A 272 -4.27 9.94 -22.26
CA GLY A 272 -2.87 9.57 -22.50
C GLY A 272 -2.52 8.19 -21.94
N ALA A 273 -3.01 7.86 -20.73
CA ALA A 273 -2.86 6.53 -20.15
C ALA A 273 -3.53 5.45 -21.03
N SER A 274 -4.71 5.72 -21.58
CA SER A 274 -5.37 4.83 -22.56
C SER A 274 -4.53 4.64 -23.82
N ARG A 275 -3.80 5.68 -24.29
CA ARG A 275 -2.86 5.53 -25.41
C ARG A 275 -1.64 4.69 -25.03
N GLY A 276 -1.15 4.84 -23.78
CA GLY A 276 -0.12 3.95 -23.24
C GLY A 276 -0.59 2.49 -23.21
N LEU A 277 -1.83 2.26 -22.78
CA LEU A 277 -2.44 0.92 -22.80
C LEU A 277 -2.55 0.34 -24.22
N ASP A 278 -2.79 1.18 -25.26
CA ASP A 278 -2.78 0.70 -26.65
C ASP A 278 -1.41 0.13 -27.02
N TYR A 279 -0.32 0.75 -26.61
CA TYR A 279 1.03 0.21 -26.81
C TYR A 279 1.24 -1.09 -26.01
N LEU A 280 0.91 -1.07 -24.71
CA LEU A 280 1.08 -2.25 -23.83
C LEU A 280 0.34 -3.46 -24.38
N ALA A 281 -0.82 -3.27 -25.02
CA ALA A 281 -1.58 -4.33 -25.66
C ALA A 281 -0.87 -4.97 -26.89
N THR A 282 0.15 -4.33 -27.43
CA THR A 282 0.96 -4.88 -28.55
C THR A 282 2.27 -5.51 -28.07
N ASP A 283 2.70 -5.24 -26.84
CA ASP A 283 3.95 -5.76 -26.30
C ASP A 283 3.80 -7.21 -25.80
N LYS A 284 4.61 -8.12 -26.37
CA LYS A 284 4.54 -9.56 -26.08
C LYS A 284 4.92 -9.91 -24.63
N ALA A 285 5.62 -9.02 -23.91
CA ALA A 285 5.96 -9.24 -22.52
C ALA A 285 4.82 -8.88 -21.55
N VAL A 286 3.74 -8.24 -22.04
CA VAL A 286 2.63 -7.72 -21.23
C VAL A 286 1.37 -8.57 -21.44
N ASP A 287 0.74 -8.98 -20.34
CA ASP A 287 -0.64 -9.46 -20.36
C ASP A 287 -1.60 -8.27 -20.40
N ALA A 288 -2.03 -7.91 -21.61
CA ALA A 288 -2.89 -6.75 -21.85
C ALA A 288 -4.23 -6.78 -21.11
N LYS A 289 -4.68 -7.95 -20.64
CA LYS A 289 -5.91 -8.11 -19.85
C LYS A 289 -5.68 -7.85 -18.36
N LYS A 290 -4.43 -7.65 -17.94
CA LYS A 290 -4.02 -7.48 -16.55
C LYS A 290 -3.20 -6.20 -16.37
N VAL A 291 -3.55 -5.15 -17.08
CA VAL A 291 -2.91 -3.83 -16.90
C VAL A 291 -3.72 -3.03 -15.89
N GLY A 292 -3.07 -2.69 -14.78
CA GLY A 292 -3.61 -1.79 -13.76
C GLY A 292 -3.18 -0.35 -13.97
N ILE A 293 -3.79 0.56 -13.19
CA ILE A 293 -3.41 1.98 -13.16
C ILE A 293 -3.35 2.50 -11.72
N GLU A 294 -2.37 3.35 -11.45
CA GLU A 294 -2.13 3.92 -10.11
C GLU A 294 -1.85 5.42 -10.21
N GLY A 295 -2.13 6.13 -9.13
CA GLY A 295 -1.71 7.50 -8.90
C GLY A 295 -2.04 7.98 -7.50
N VAL A 296 -1.27 8.97 -7.03
CA VAL A 296 -1.46 9.64 -5.74
C VAL A 296 -1.86 11.09 -5.97
N SER A 297 -2.71 11.64 -5.08
CA SER A 297 -3.12 13.06 -5.15
C SER A 297 -3.90 13.35 -6.45
N ARG A 298 -3.56 14.40 -7.19
CA ARG A 298 -4.12 14.73 -8.50
C ARG A 298 -3.98 13.59 -9.52
N PHE A 299 -2.94 12.77 -9.39
CA PHE A 299 -2.76 11.59 -10.23
C PHE A 299 -3.64 10.43 -9.78
N GLY A 300 -4.02 10.35 -8.49
CA GLY A 300 -5.08 9.47 -8.02
C GLY A 300 -6.44 9.83 -8.61
N LYS A 301 -6.75 11.15 -8.73
CA LYS A 301 -7.93 11.63 -9.46
C LYS A 301 -7.89 11.14 -10.94
N ALA A 302 -6.74 11.30 -11.61
CA ALA A 302 -6.56 10.87 -13.00
C ALA A 302 -6.62 9.34 -13.19
N ALA A 303 -6.10 8.57 -12.24
CA ALA A 303 -6.17 7.11 -12.25
C ALA A 303 -7.62 6.60 -12.11
N LEU A 304 -8.39 7.22 -11.20
CA LEU A 304 -9.82 6.93 -11.07
C LEU A 304 -10.58 7.26 -12.38
N VAL A 305 -10.30 8.43 -12.99
CA VAL A 305 -10.92 8.81 -14.27
C VAL A 305 -10.53 7.82 -15.38
N ALA A 306 -9.26 7.42 -15.46
CA ALA A 306 -8.82 6.43 -16.46
C ALA A 306 -9.53 5.09 -16.28
N MET A 307 -9.62 4.57 -15.05
CA MET A 307 -10.32 3.34 -14.73
C MET A 307 -11.81 3.42 -15.05
N ALA A 308 -12.48 4.53 -14.71
CA ALA A 308 -13.90 4.72 -14.95
C ALA A 308 -14.27 4.74 -16.44
N TYR A 309 -13.42 5.33 -17.28
CA TYR A 309 -13.72 5.56 -18.69
C TYR A 309 -13.17 4.49 -19.63
N ASP A 310 -11.99 3.94 -19.35
CA ASP A 310 -11.41 2.88 -20.17
C ASP A 310 -11.55 1.52 -19.48
N GLN A 311 -12.49 0.73 -19.96
CA GLN A 311 -12.82 -0.57 -19.39
C GLN A 311 -11.73 -1.64 -19.56
N ARG A 312 -10.66 -1.35 -20.29
CA ARG A 312 -9.53 -2.27 -20.48
C ARG A 312 -8.56 -2.27 -19.31
N PHE A 313 -8.53 -1.19 -18.49
CA PHE A 313 -7.79 -1.24 -17.22
C PHE A 313 -8.43 -2.26 -16.29
N ALA A 314 -7.62 -3.19 -15.81
CA ALA A 314 -8.10 -4.34 -15.05
C ALA A 314 -8.22 -4.09 -13.55
N VAL A 315 -7.43 -3.16 -13.00
CA VAL A 315 -7.38 -2.83 -11.57
C VAL A 315 -6.91 -1.39 -11.37
N VAL A 316 -7.33 -0.73 -10.29
CA VAL A 316 -6.83 0.61 -9.93
C VAL A 316 -6.44 0.71 -8.45
N LEU A 317 -5.33 1.44 -8.20
CA LEU A 317 -4.94 1.93 -6.86
C LEU A 317 -5.07 3.45 -6.86
N ILE A 318 -6.00 3.96 -6.04
CA ILE A 318 -6.33 5.38 -5.93
C ILE A 318 -5.75 5.90 -4.61
N GLY A 319 -4.64 6.64 -4.68
CA GLY A 319 -3.96 7.18 -3.51
C GLY A 319 -4.38 8.62 -3.21
N SER A 320 -4.86 8.90 -1.99
CA SER A 320 -5.07 10.24 -1.41
C SER A 320 -5.63 11.27 -2.39
N SER A 321 -6.72 10.92 -3.09
CA SER A 321 -7.18 11.65 -4.27
C SER A 321 -8.00 12.92 -3.96
N GLY A 322 -8.66 13.02 -2.80
CA GLY A 322 -9.41 14.22 -2.40
C GLY A 322 -10.55 14.66 -3.34
N GLU A 323 -10.83 15.96 -3.35
CA GLU A 323 -11.86 16.60 -4.17
C GLU A 323 -11.57 16.47 -5.67
N GLY A 324 -12.58 16.13 -6.46
CA GLY A 324 -12.39 15.79 -7.89
C GLY A 324 -11.85 14.39 -8.13
N GLY A 325 -11.58 13.63 -7.06
CA GLY A 325 -11.25 12.21 -7.05
C GLY A 325 -12.31 11.38 -6.34
N ALA A 326 -11.94 10.66 -5.29
CA ALA A 326 -12.86 9.80 -4.54
C ALA A 326 -13.74 10.56 -3.51
N LYS A 327 -13.38 11.80 -3.14
CA LYS A 327 -14.16 12.59 -2.17
C LYS A 327 -15.47 13.06 -2.77
N LEU A 328 -16.57 12.97 -1.99
CA LEU A 328 -17.87 13.52 -2.36
C LEU A 328 -17.83 15.04 -2.53
N HIS A 329 -18.21 15.53 -3.70
CA HIS A 329 -18.36 16.98 -3.99
C HIS A 329 -19.35 17.68 -3.05
N ARG A 330 -20.43 16.98 -2.65
CA ARG A 330 -21.49 17.50 -1.79
C ARG A 330 -21.07 17.68 -0.35
N ARG A 331 -19.87 17.27 0.00
CA ARG A 331 -19.38 17.31 1.37
C ARG A 331 -18.50 18.55 1.61
N ASN A 332 -18.90 19.36 2.58
CA ASN A 332 -18.15 20.55 3.00
C ASN A 332 -17.16 20.22 4.11
N PHE A 333 -16.05 19.59 3.75
CA PHE A 333 -14.95 19.27 4.67
C PHE A 333 -13.62 19.36 3.90
N GLY A 334 -12.67 20.16 4.37
CA GLY A 334 -11.40 20.36 3.69
C GLY A 334 -11.56 21.04 2.33
N GLU A 335 -10.96 20.43 1.31
CA GLU A 335 -11.06 20.85 -0.11
C GLU A 335 -12.51 20.80 -0.60
N ALA A 336 -12.93 21.77 -1.38
CA ALA A 336 -14.30 21.89 -1.86
C ALA A 336 -14.35 22.23 -3.35
N VAL A 337 -15.54 22.15 -3.95
CA VAL A 337 -15.81 22.51 -5.35
C VAL A 337 -15.23 23.90 -5.70
N GLU A 338 -15.29 24.83 -4.78
CA GLU A 338 -14.79 26.20 -4.95
C GLU A 338 -13.27 26.25 -5.18
N ASN A 339 -12.50 25.29 -4.65
CA ASN A 339 -11.06 25.15 -4.93
C ASN A 339 -10.82 24.75 -6.38
N LEU A 340 -11.59 23.74 -6.86
CA LEU A 340 -11.51 23.27 -8.25
C LEU A 340 -12.10 24.24 -9.27
N THR A 341 -12.79 25.28 -8.86
CA THR A 341 -13.27 26.35 -9.74
C THR A 341 -12.36 27.58 -9.72
N GLY A 342 -11.45 27.67 -8.75
CA GLY A 342 -10.45 28.73 -8.67
C GLY A 342 -9.37 28.61 -9.72
N SER A 343 -8.69 29.72 -10.03
CA SER A 343 -7.65 29.77 -11.09
C SER A 343 -6.46 28.82 -10.90
N GLY A 344 -6.27 28.27 -9.67
CA GLY A 344 -5.19 27.33 -9.38
C GLY A 344 -5.46 25.91 -9.94
N GLU A 345 -6.71 25.47 -10.01
CA GLU A 345 -7.07 24.06 -10.23
C GLU A 345 -8.16 23.84 -11.29
N TYR A 346 -8.87 24.88 -11.72
CA TYR A 346 -9.96 24.78 -12.71
C TYR A 346 -9.57 24.02 -14.00
N HIS A 347 -8.32 24.03 -14.34
CA HIS A 347 -7.80 23.37 -15.54
C HIS A 347 -7.92 21.85 -15.51
N TRP A 348 -8.09 21.26 -14.32
CA TRP A 348 -8.35 19.83 -14.18
C TRP A 348 -9.71 19.43 -14.70
N MET A 349 -10.70 20.32 -14.58
CA MET A 349 -12.11 20.07 -14.81
C MET A 349 -12.59 20.63 -16.17
N ALA A 350 -13.80 20.25 -16.60
CA ALA A 350 -14.48 20.93 -17.69
C ALA A 350 -14.78 22.39 -17.33
N GLY A 351 -14.87 23.28 -18.32
CA GLY A 351 -15.29 24.65 -18.09
C GLY A 351 -16.64 24.76 -17.38
N ASN A 352 -17.62 23.91 -17.75
CA ASN A 352 -18.92 23.86 -17.13
C ASN A 352 -18.90 23.65 -15.61
N PHE A 353 -17.83 23.06 -15.06
CA PHE A 353 -17.70 22.85 -13.62
C PHE A 353 -17.65 24.19 -12.84
N LEU A 354 -17.18 25.28 -13.45
CA LEU A 354 -17.13 26.61 -12.84
C LEU A 354 -18.52 27.10 -12.38
N LYS A 355 -19.60 26.65 -13.01
CA LYS A 355 -20.98 26.99 -12.61
C LYS A 355 -21.27 26.68 -11.14
N TYR A 356 -20.68 25.61 -10.62
CA TYR A 356 -20.96 25.10 -9.28
C TYR A 356 -20.16 25.82 -8.18
N GLY A 357 -19.14 26.61 -8.56
CA GLY A 357 -18.45 27.56 -7.68
C GLY A 357 -18.88 29.00 -7.90
N ALA A 358 -19.81 29.28 -8.86
CA ALA A 358 -20.25 30.63 -9.15
C ALA A 358 -21.11 31.25 -8.05
N GLU A 359 -20.75 32.45 -7.62
CA GLU A 359 -21.58 33.29 -6.77
C GLU A 359 -22.61 34.09 -7.60
N GLU A 360 -22.15 34.62 -8.75
CA GLU A 360 -22.94 35.37 -9.69
C GLU A 360 -22.70 34.85 -11.11
N SER A 361 -23.80 34.41 -11.75
CA SER A 361 -23.77 33.89 -13.12
C SER A 361 -25.13 33.96 -13.79
N GLN A 362 -25.15 33.85 -15.14
CA GLN A 362 -26.40 33.72 -15.89
C GLN A 362 -27.22 32.46 -15.54
N PHE A 363 -26.65 31.47 -14.86
CA PHE A 363 -27.33 30.25 -14.43
C PHE A 363 -27.91 30.35 -13.01
N GLY A 364 -27.84 31.53 -12.38
CA GLY A 364 -28.09 31.69 -10.95
C GLY A 364 -26.96 31.09 -10.08
N ARG A 365 -27.16 31.11 -8.77
CA ARG A 365 -26.20 30.52 -7.82
C ARG A 365 -26.37 29.01 -7.79
N LYS A 366 -25.35 28.30 -8.26
CA LYS A 366 -25.26 26.83 -8.15
C LYS A 366 -24.23 26.44 -7.11
N THR A 367 -24.38 25.26 -6.55
CA THR A 367 -23.56 24.69 -5.48
C THR A 367 -23.21 23.24 -5.81
N ALA A 368 -22.39 22.61 -5.00
CA ALA A 368 -22.15 21.17 -5.08
C ALA A 368 -23.43 20.33 -5.05
N GLY A 369 -24.48 20.81 -4.34
CA GLY A 369 -25.81 20.17 -4.30
C GLY A 369 -26.52 20.09 -5.65
N ASP A 370 -26.18 20.97 -6.59
CA ASP A 370 -26.78 21.03 -7.93
C ASP A 370 -26.07 20.19 -8.98
N LEU A 371 -24.93 19.58 -8.65
CA LEU A 371 -24.22 18.68 -9.56
C LEU A 371 -25.12 17.48 -9.92
N PRO A 372 -25.23 17.10 -11.20
CA PRO A 372 -26.03 15.94 -11.60
C PRO A 372 -25.44 14.60 -11.22
N VAL A 373 -24.15 14.57 -10.88
CA VAL A 373 -23.36 13.40 -10.49
C VAL A 373 -22.45 13.74 -9.32
N ASP A 374 -21.89 12.70 -8.67
CA ASP A 374 -20.91 12.88 -7.61
C ASP A 374 -19.86 11.74 -7.62
N ALA A 375 -18.81 11.85 -6.81
CA ALA A 375 -17.65 10.95 -6.78
C ALA A 375 -18.02 9.46 -6.63
N HIS A 376 -19.06 9.12 -5.87
CA HIS A 376 -19.54 7.74 -5.73
C HIS A 376 -20.00 7.13 -7.06
N GLU A 377 -20.57 7.94 -7.98
CA GLU A 377 -20.92 7.46 -9.30
C GLU A 377 -19.70 7.28 -10.19
N LEU A 378 -18.64 8.09 -10.02
CA LEU A 378 -17.36 7.87 -10.70
C LEU A 378 -16.71 6.56 -10.26
N LEU A 379 -16.73 6.26 -8.94
CA LEU A 379 -16.32 4.97 -8.39
C LEU A 379 -17.19 3.82 -8.93
N ALA A 380 -18.52 4.02 -9.00
CA ALA A 380 -19.45 3.02 -9.55
C ALA A 380 -19.17 2.67 -11.02
N LEU A 381 -18.65 3.62 -11.83
CA LEU A 381 -18.23 3.37 -13.22
C LEU A 381 -17.03 2.38 -13.30
N CYS A 382 -16.30 2.18 -12.22
CA CYS A 382 -15.19 1.20 -12.16
C CYS A 382 -15.70 -0.23 -12.04
N ALA A 383 -16.90 -0.45 -11.48
CA ALA A 383 -17.48 -1.79 -11.28
C ALA A 383 -17.61 -2.59 -12.59
N PRO A 384 -17.39 -3.93 -12.57
CA PRO A 384 -17.05 -4.80 -11.44
C PRO A 384 -15.53 -4.92 -11.16
N ARG A 385 -14.71 -4.10 -11.80
CA ARG A 385 -13.24 -4.23 -11.77
C ARG A 385 -12.66 -3.82 -10.42
N PRO A 386 -11.63 -4.53 -9.94
CA PRO A 386 -10.97 -4.26 -8.66
C PRO A 386 -10.54 -2.80 -8.51
N THR A 387 -11.03 -2.14 -7.44
CA THR A 387 -10.83 -0.73 -7.16
C THR A 387 -10.40 -0.56 -5.71
N PHE A 388 -9.14 -0.18 -5.49
CA PHE A 388 -8.54 0.00 -4.16
C PHE A 388 -8.36 1.47 -3.86
N ILE A 389 -8.94 1.95 -2.75
CA ILE A 389 -8.84 3.33 -2.29
C ILE A 389 -7.89 3.38 -1.09
N SER A 390 -6.84 4.19 -1.22
CA SER A 390 -5.74 4.33 -0.26
C SER A 390 -5.65 5.76 0.26
N TYR A 391 -5.49 5.90 1.59
CA TYR A 391 -5.18 7.16 2.24
C TYR A 391 -4.14 6.96 3.34
N GLY A 392 -3.36 8.00 3.64
CA GLY A 392 -2.53 8.07 4.83
C GLY A 392 -3.27 8.70 6.00
N VAL A 393 -2.51 9.20 7.00
CA VAL A 393 -3.05 9.89 8.16
C VAL A 393 -2.56 11.35 8.23
N PRO A 394 -3.38 12.27 8.73
CA PRO A 394 -3.02 13.70 8.84
C PRO A 394 -1.77 13.93 9.67
N GLU A 395 -1.57 13.16 10.74
CA GLU A 395 -0.45 13.25 11.67
C GLU A 395 0.90 12.95 11.01
N ARG A 396 0.88 12.31 9.83
CA ARG A 396 2.06 11.99 9.02
C ARG A 396 2.12 12.77 7.71
N GLY A 397 1.19 13.71 7.49
CA GLY A 397 1.18 14.63 6.34
C GLY A 397 0.24 14.28 5.19
N ASP A 398 -0.66 13.30 5.36
CA ASP A 398 -1.80 13.14 4.44
C ASP A 398 -2.93 14.05 4.92
N ALA A 399 -2.93 15.27 4.45
CA ALA A 399 -3.68 16.38 5.04
C ALA A 399 -5.18 16.07 5.25
N ARG A 400 -5.75 16.49 6.39
CA ARG A 400 -7.20 16.47 6.66
C ARG A 400 -8.01 17.12 5.55
N TRP A 401 -7.41 18.04 4.85
CA TRP A 401 -7.87 18.71 3.64
C TRP A 401 -8.51 17.76 2.61
N LEU A 402 -8.01 16.53 2.50
CA LEU A 402 -8.44 15.54 1.51
C LEU A 402 -9.76 14.83 1.84
N ASP A 403 -10.32 15.05 3.05
CA ASP A 403 -11.58 14.45 3.51
C ASP A 403 -11.64 12.93 3.32
N HIS A 404 -10.87 12.22 4.13
CA HIS A 404 -10.80 10.75 4.08
C HIS A 404 -12.17 10.11 4.32
N GLN A 405 -12.94 10.62 5.31
CA GLN A 405 -14.30 10.13 5.60
C GLN A 405 -15.24 10.36 4.41
N GLY A 406 -15.17 11.52 3.72
CA GLY A 406 -15.99 11.79 2.54
C GLY A 406 -15.65 10.86 1.36
N SER A 407 -14.40 10.45 1.23
CA SER A 407 -13.97 9.45 0.24
C SER A 407 -14.46 8.05 0.60
N PHE A 408 -14.45 7.69 1.88
CA PHE A 408 -15.02 6.43 2.36
C PHE A 408 -16.53 6.38 2.14
N MET A 409 -17.25 7.47 2.46
CA MET A 409 -18.68 7.59 2.18
C MET A 409 -19.01 7.39 0.71
N ALA A 410 -18.21 7.94 -0.21
CA ALA A 410 -18.38 7.72 -1.64
C ALA A 410 -18.19 6.24 -2.03
N ALA A 411 -17.22 5.57 -1.45
CA ALA A 411 -17.01 4.13 -1.67
C ALA A 411 -18.20 3.29 -1.17
N VAL A 412 -18.73 3.61 0.02
CA VAL A 412 -19.94 2.97 0.56
C VAL A 412 -21.13 3.19 -0.38
N ALA A 413 -21.35 4.42 -0.85
CA ALA A 413 -22.45 4.75 -1.75
C ALA A 413 -22.32 4.11 -3.16
N ALA A 414 -21.10 3.75 -3.58
CA ALA A 414 -20.82 3.07 -4.85
C ALA A 414 -21.08 1.55 -4.80
N GLN A 415 -20.95 0.91 -3.62
CA GLN A 415 -20.97 -0.55 -3.50
C GLN A 415 -22.24 -1.25 -3.99
N PRO A 416 -23.45 -0.65 -3.96
CA PRO A 416 -24.64 -1.28 -4.53
C PRO A 416 -24.49 -1.60 -6.03
N VAL A 417 -23.75 -0.75 -6.77
CA VAL A 417 -23.47 -1.01 -8.20
C VAL A 417 -22.52 -2.18 -8.38
N PHE A 418 -21.48 -2.28 -7.54
CA PHE A 418 -20.58 -3.45 -7.57
C PHE A 418 -21.37 -4.74 -7.39
N ARG A 419 -22.25 -4.81 -6.39
CA ARG A 419 -23.10 -5.98 -6.17
C ARG A 419 -24.07 -6.26 -7.33
N LEU A 420 -24.68 -5.22 -7.89
CA LEU A 420 -25.59 -5.36 -9.03
C LEU A 420 -24.92 -6.03 -10.24
N VAL A 421 -23.64 -5.74 -10.47
CA VAL A 421 -22.88 -6.30 -11.60
C VAL A 421 -22.06 -7.54 -11.22
N GLY A 422 -22.35 -8.16 -10.07
CA GLY A 422 -21.78 -9.45 -9.65
C GLY A 422 -20.43 -9.37 -8.93
N ALA A 423 -20.03 -8.20 -8.45
CA ALA A 423 -18.81 -8.00 -7.66
C ALA A 423 -19.15 -7.81 -6.18
N MET A 424 -18.16 -8.04 -5.30
CA MET A 424 -18.29 -7.76 -3.87
C MET A 424 -17.92 -6.30 -3.58
N GLY A 425 -18.73 -5.64 -2.73
CA GLY A 425 -18.44 -4.32 -2.18
C GLY A 425 -17.47 -4.37 -1.00
N LEU A 426 -17.51 -3.32 -0.16
CA LEU A 426 -16.66 -3.19 1.04
C LEU A 426 -17.00 -4.16 2.18
N GLY A 427 -18.17 -4.84 2.12
CA GLY A 427 -18.62 -5.70 3.21
C GLY A 427 -19.25 -4.97 4.40
N VAL A 428 -19.59 -3.68 4.23
CA VAL A 428 -20.30 -2.83 5.22
C VAL A 428 -21.74 -2.57 4.76
N THR A 429 -22.55 -1.86 5.57
CA THR A 429 -23.92 -1.48 5.17
C THR A 429 -23.92 -0.44 4.04
N ASP A 430 -25.08 -0.17 3.42
CA ASP A 430 -25.20 0.84 2.37
C ASP A 430 -25.49 2.26 2.92
N ASP A 431 -25.55 2.40 4.22
CA ASP A 431 -25.83 3.69 4.85
C ASP A 431 -24.55 4.53 4.96
N TYR A 432 -24.17 5.16 3.83
CA TYR A 432 -22.96 6.00 3.76
C TYR A 432 -22.94 7.14 4.78
N MET A 433 -24.11 7.53 5.32
CA MET A 433 -24.18 8.58 6.35
C MET A 433 -23.80 8.06 7.75
N LYS A 434 -23.96 6.77 8.00
CA LYS A 434 -23.67 6.15 9.30
C LYS A 434 -22.37 5.40 9.35
N GLU A 435 -21.95 4.82 8.21
CA GLU A 435 -20.71 4.06 8.15
C GLU A 435 -19.50 4.94 8.45
N LYS A 436 -18.59 4.40 9.24
CA LYS A 436 -17.33 5.05 9.63
C LYS A 436 -16.15 4.31 9.00
N MET A 437 -15.11 5.06 8.67
CA MET A 437 -13.86 4.45 8.25
C MET A 437 -13.39 3.41 9.28
N PRO A 438 -12.83 2.28 8.82
CA PRO A 438 -12.10 1.38 9.70
C PRO A 438 -10.98 2.10 10.45
N ALA A 439 -10.51 1.51 11.53
CA ALA A 439 -9.30 1.99 12.20
C ALA A 439 -8.12 2.01 11.23
N VAL A 440 -7.17 2.92 11.46
CA VAL A 440 -5.92 3.00 10.68
C VAL A 440 -5.24 1.63 10.63
N ASN A 441 -4.74 1.25 9.48
CA ASN A 441 -4.15 -0.06 9.16
C ASN A 441 -5.15 -1.24 9.07
N VAL A 442 -6.42 -1.04 9.35
CA VAL A 442 -7.47 -2.05 9.09
C VAL A 442 -8.00 -1.88 7.67
N GLY A 443 -7.86 -2.92 6.85
CA GLY A 443 -8.33 -2.92 5.47
C GLY A 443 -9.66 -3.63 5.29
N LEU A 444 -10.55 -3.08 4.47
CA LEU A 444 -11.70 -3.77 3.89
C LEU A 444 -11.27 -4.31 2.52
N LEU A 445 -10.72 -5.52 2.49
CA LEU A 445 -10.01 -6.07 1.33
C LEU A 445 -10.66 -7.34 0.75
N ASP A 446 -11.83 -7.75 1.21
CA ASP A 446 -12.46 -9.01 0.77
C ASP A 446 -13.09 -8.87 -0.63
N GLY A 447 -13.63 -7.70 -0.95
CA GLY A 447 -14.31 -7.41 -2.20
C GLY A 447 -13.42 -6.81 -3.28
N GLN A 448 -14.01 -6.66 -4.49
CA GLN A 448 -13.42 -5.90 -5.60
C GLN A 448 -13.39 -4.40 -5.33
N LEU A 449 -14.27 -3.86 -4.49
CA LEU A 449 -14.13 -2.53 -3.94
C LEU A 449 -13.43 -2.64 -2.59
N ALA A 450 -12.28 -1.97 -2.44
CA ALA A 450 -11.42 -2.07 -1.27
C ALA A 450 -11.07 -0.69 -0.70
N TRP A 451 -10.88 -0.66 0.62
CA TRP A 451 -10.46 0.53 1.35
C TRP A 451 -9.38 0.18 2.36
N ARG A 452 -8.33 0.99 2.44
CA ARG A 452 -7.38 0.92 3.54
C ARG A 452 -6.72 2.27 3.79
N GLN A 453 -6.88 2.80 5.02
CA GLN A 453 -6.08 3.92 5.52
C GLN A 453 -4.82 3.36 6.21
N HIS A 454 -3.64 3.84 5.81
CA HIS A 454 -2.36 3.45 6.42
C HIS A 454 -1.82 4.55 7.34
N ASP A 455 -0.91 4.21 8.23
CA ASP A 455 -0.27 5.12 9.19
C ASP A 455 0.88 5.96 8.61
N GLY A 456 1.04 5.97 7.29
CA GLY A 456 1.96 6.85 6.57
C GLY A 456 1.35 8.20 6.22
N GLY A 457 2.12 9.04 5.52
CA GLY A 457 1.71 10.36 5.03
C GLY A 457 1.08 10.33 3.63
N HIS A 458 1.28 11.41 2.86
CA HIS A 458 0.72 11.60 1.51
C HIS A 458 1.44 10.72 0.47
N THR A 459 1.17 9.43 0.52
CA THR A 459 1.76 8.38 -0.31
C THR A 459 0.86 7.14 -0.31
N ASP A 460 1.04 6.24 -1.22
CA ASP A 460 0.43 4.90 -1.22
C ASP A 460 1.42 3.79 -0.81
N GLY A 461 2.69 4.16 -0.59
CA GLY A 461 3.79 3.22 -0.30
C GLY A 461 3.43 2.09 0.67
N PRO A 462 2.88 2.37 1.88
CA PRO A 462 2.56 1.34 2.86
C PRO A 462 1.44 0.37 2.43
N ASN A 463 0.69 0.69 1.36
CA ASN A 463 -0.41 -0.15 0.90
C ASN A 463 -0.03 -1.14 -0.20
N TRP A 464 1.14 -1.02 -0.85
CA TRP A 464 1.53 -1.91 -1.93
C TRP A 464 1.60 -3.38 -1.52
N LYS A 465 2.12 -3.69 -0.35
CA LYS A 465 2.18 -5.05 0.21
C LYS A 465 0.80 -5.67 0.48
N TYR A 466 -0.26 -4.85 0.55
CA TYR A 466 -1.65 -5.30 0.66
C TYR A 466 -2.35 -5.31 -0.70
N PHE A 467 -2.05 -4.30 -1.52
CA PHE A 467 -2.64 -4.14 -2.84
C PHE A 467 -2.25 -5.29 -3.81
N ILE A 468 -0.96 -5.64 -3.90
CA ILE A 468 -0.50 -6.66 -4.87
C ILE A 468 -1.18 -8.01 -4.61
N PRO A 469 -1.13 -8.61 -3.40
CA PRO A 469 -1.83 -9.88 -3.15
C PRO A 469 -3.35 -9.78 -3.31
N TRP A 470 -3.93 -8.62 -2.99
CA TRP A 470 -5.36 -8.40 -3.20
C TRP A 470 -5.70 -8.37 -4.69
N ALA A 471 -4.95 -7.66 -5.52
CA ALA A 471 -5.15 -7.56 -6.95
C ALA A 471 -4.99 -8.91 -7.66
N ASP A 472 -4.00 -9.71 -7.25
CA ASP A 472 -3.73 -11.04 -7.82
C ASP A 472 -4.94 -11.98 -7.74
N ARG A 473 -5.70 -11.91 -6.64
CA ARG A 473 -6.92 -12.73 -6.48
C ARG A 473 -7.93 -12.50 -7.60
N PHE A 474 -8.10 -11.25 -8.01
CA PHE A 474 -9.10 -10.89 -9.02
C PHE A 474 -8.57 -10.94 -10.44
N LEU A 475 -7.26 -10.81 -10.62
CA LEU A 475 -6.64 -10.88 -11.93
C LEU A 475 -6.28 -12.32 -12.35
N ALA A 476 -6.56 -13.32 -11.51
CA ALA A 476 -6.09 -14.69 -11.69
C ALA A 476 -4.62 -14.72 -12.10
N HIS A 477 -3.84 -13.85 -11.48
CA HIS A 477 -2.41 -13.86 -11.60
C HIS A 477 -1.92 -14.82 -10.52
N ALA A 478 -1.55 -16.02 -10.92
CA ALA A 478 -0.59 -16.77 -10.16
C ALA A 478 0.71 -15.98 -10.32
N GLY A 479 1.00 -15.07 -9.38
CA GLY A 479 2.28 -14.40 -9.27
C GLY A 479 3.41 -15.41 -9.45
N ALA A 480 4.66 -15.01 -9.47
CA ALA A 480 5.79 -15.95 -9.52
C ALA A 480 5.72 -17.00 -8.39
N SER A 481 4.66 -16.94 -7.57
CA SER A 481 4.29 -17.95 -6.60
C SER A 481 2.80 -18.27 -6.66
N SER A 482 2.47 -19.48 -7.07
CA SER A 482 1.40 -20.26 -6.45
C SER A 482 1.71 -20.53 -4.96
N ARG A 483 2.73 -19.92 -4.39
CA ARG A 483 3.22 -19.98 -3.02
C ARG A 483 3.00 -18.60 -2.41
N GLY A 484 2.26 -18.52 -1.30
CA GLY A 484 2.10 -17.30 -0.52
C GLY A 484 3.45 -16.76 -0.02
N PRO A 485 3.53 -15.52 0.51
CA PRO A 485 4.80 -15.00 1.06
C PRO A 485 5.40 -15.91 2.13
N ALA A 486 4.54 -16.61 2.89
CA ALA A 486 4.94 -17.46 3.99
C ALA A 486 5.66 -18.77 3.59
N ASP A 487 5.53 -19.23 2.35
CA ASP A 487 6.16 -20.44 1.81
C ASP A 487 7.26 -20.19 0.78
N ARG A 488 7.68 -18.92 0.63
CA ARG A 488 8.76 -18.50 -0.25
C ARG A 488 10.06 -18.31 0.56
N PRO A 489 11.11 -19.13 0.35
CA PRO A 489 12.38 -18.96 1.05
C PRO A 489 12.92 -17.54 0.89
N THR A 490 13.10 -16.84 2.00
CA THR A 490 13.55 -15.44 2.01
C THR A 490 14.58 -15.24 3.11
N PRO A 491 15.81 -14.78 2.77
CA PRO A 491 16.83 -14.52 3.78
C PRO A 491 16.47 -13.34 4.66
N ARG A 492 16.98 -13.35 5.89
CA ARG A 492 17.10 -12.13 6.67
C ARG A 492 18.21 -11.27 6.04
N THR A 493 18.02 -9.95 6.05
CA THR A 493 18.98 -9.00 5.45
C THR A 493 19.84 -8.29 6.48
N ASP A 494 19.49 -8.39 7.76
CA ASP A 494 20.28 -7.80 8.83
C ASP A 494 21.53 -8.63 9.15
N HIS A 495 22.63 -7.92 9.37
CA HIS A 495 23.96 -8.54 9.60
C HIS A 495 23.96 -9.52 10.77
N ASN A 496 23.21 -9.24 11.84
CA ASN A 496 23.19 -10.09 13.02
C ASN A 496 22.53 -11.45 12.72
N SER A 497 21.42 -11.46 12.01
CA SER A 497 20.73 -12.69 11.60
C SER A 497 21.56 -13.50 10.60
N MET A 498 22.28 -12.85 9.67
CA MET A 498 23.16 -13.56 8.74
C MET A 498 24.35 -14.19 9.47
N THR A 499 24.97 -13.48 10.43
CA THR A 499 26.03 -14.03 11.27
C THR A 499 25.52 -15.19 12.14
N ALA A 500 24.30 -15.11 12.67
CA ALA A 500 23.68 -16.20 13.42
C ALA A 500 23.47 -17.44 12.53
N HIS A 501 22.98 -17.26 11.31
CA HIS A 501 22.83 -18.34 10.33
C HIS A 501 24.18 -19.04 10.07
N GLU A 502 25.27 -18.30 9.84
CA GLU A 502 26.61 -18.88 9.68
C GLU A 502 27.06 -19.70 10.90
N GLN A 503 26.75 -19.20 12.13
CA GLN A 503 27.03 -19.92 13.37
C GLN A 503 26.18 -21.18 13.51
N LEU A 504 24.90 -21.16 13.11
CA LEU A 504 24.03 -22.33 13.14
C LEU A 504 24.45 -23.38 12.10
N VAL A 505 24.87 -22.96 10.88
CA VAL A 505 25.48 -23.85 9.89
C VAL A 505 26.78 -24.46 10.40
N ALA A 506 27.62 -23.71 11.13
CA ALA A 506 28.81 -24.24 11.75
C ALA A 506 28.47 -25.22 12.89
N LYS A 507 27.44 -24.93 13.69
CA LYS A 507 26.93 -25.78 14.76
C LYS A 507 26.38 -27.10 14.24
N SER A 508 25.69 -27.12 13.11
CA SER A 508 25.13 -28.34 12.50
C SER A 508 26.22 -29.37 12.13
N LYS A 509 27.47 -28.93 11.99
CA LYS A 509 28.63 -29.76 11.67
C LYS A 509 29.40 -30.27 12.89
N GLN A 510 28.91 -29.97 14.11
CA GLN A 510 29.55 -30.30 15.38
C GLN A 510 28.73 -31.29 16.18
N GLY A 511 29.43 -32.17 16.93
CA GLY A 511 28.76 -33.08 17.85
C GLY A 511 27.83 -34.08 17.16
N ARG A 512 26.86 -34.53 17.92
CA ARG A 512 25.80 -35.42 17.45
C ARG A 512 24.44 -34.77 17.78
N ILE A 513 23.55 -34.73 16.81
CA ILE A 513 22.20 -34.14 16.95
C ILE A 513 21.17 -35.23 16.63
N ASP A 514 20.55 -35.80 17.68
CA ASP A 514 19.44 -36.73 17.53
C ASP A 514 18.07 -36.03 17.60
N VAL A 515 17.97 -34.87 18.32
CA VAL A 515 16.78 -34.02 18.37
C VAL A 515 17.15 -32.63 17.90
N TYR A 516 16.52 -32.21 16.81
CA TYR A 516 16.72 -30.91 16.18
C TYR A 516 15.51 -30.01 16.48
N PHE A 517 15.69 -28.90 17.19
CA PHE A 517 14.65 -27.94 17.46
C PHE A 517 14.75 -26.80 16.46
N GLU A 518 13.68 -26.57 15.70
CA GLU A 518 13.58 -25.51 14.70
C GLU A 518 12.43 -24.55 15.03
N GLY A 519 12.67 -23.26 14.84
CA GLY A 519 11.64 -22.27 15.04
C GLY A 519 12.14 -20.84 15.16
N ASP A 520 11.32 -20.01 15.75
CA ASP A 520 11.55 -18.59 15.98
C ASP A 520 12.15 -18.28 17.38
N SER A 521 11.87 -17.07 17.91
CA SER A 521 12.35 -16.64 19.23
C SER A 521 11.87 -17.52 20.37
N ILE A 522 10.73 -18.18 20.22
CA ILE A 522 10.20 -19.08 21.27
C ILE A 522 11.12 -20.30 21.40
N VAL A 523 11.57 -20.88 20.30
CA VAL A 523 12.56 -21.98 20.33
C VAL A 523 13.90 -21.44 20.80
N ARG A 524 14.42 -20.39 20.17
CA ARG A 524 15.75 -19.83 20.46
C ARG A 524 15.98 -19.51 21.94
N ARG A 525 15.01 -18.84 22.59
CA ARG A 525 15.18 -18.42 23.99
C ARG A 525 15.39 -19.58 24.95
N TRP A 526 14.88 -20.77 24.63
CA TRP A 526 15.01 -21.93 25.49
C TRP A 526 16.41 -22.51 25.51
N GLY A 527 17.07 -22.58 24.34
CA GLY A 527 18.37 -23.21 24.18
C GLY A 527 19.57 -22.27 23.97
N ALA A 528 19.39 -20.93 24.05
CA ALA A 528 20.45 -19.96 23.80
C ALA A 528 21.21 -19.51 25.06
N LEU A 529 22.48 -19.16 24.89
CA LEU A 529 23.37 -18.63 25.96
C LEU A 529 22.86 -17.34 26.60
N ASP A 530 22.11 -16.53 25.84
CA ASP A 530 21.60 -15.23 26.29
C ASP A 530 20.54 -15.33 27.40
N TYR A 531 19.98 -16.54 27.60
CA TYR A 531 18.93 -16.83 28.56
C TYR A 531 19.33 -17.94 29.52
N PRO A 532 20.27 -17.70 30.47
CA PRO A 532 20.92 -18.74 31.25
C PRO A 532 19.94 -19.58 32.07
N GLU A 533 18.87 -18.99 32.61
CA GLU A 533 17.86 -19.73 33.39
C GLU A 533 17.02 -20.66 32.51
N LEU A 534 16.63 -20.18 31.30
CA LEU A 534 15.92 -21.00 30.32
C LEU A 534 16.81 -22.12 29.79
N LEU A 535 18.08 -21.82 29.52
CA LEU A 535 19.07 -22.81 29.10
C LEU A 535 19.32 -23.89 30.19
N ALA A 536 19.30 -23.50 31.46
CA ALA A 536 19.37 -24.46 32.57
C ALA A 536 18.15 -25.42 32.59
N ASN A 537 16.95 -24.87 32.35
CA ASN A 537 15.73 -25.66 32.19
C ASN A 537 15.81 -26.58 30.96
N TRP A 538 16.28 -26.06 29.81
CA TRP A 538 16.56 -26.87 28.62
C TRP A 538 17.45 -28.06 28.90
N LYS A 539 18.61 -27.83 29.51
CA LYS A 539 19.57 -28.89 29.86
C LYS A 539 18.97 -29.92 30.83
N ALA A 540 18.23 -29.48 31.83
CA ALA A 540 17.55 -30.38 32.77
C ALA A 540 16.52 -31.30 32.10
N ASN A 541 15.93 -30.86 30.99
CA ASN A 541 14.88 -31.60 30.30
C ASN A 541 15.36 -32.48 29.16
N PHE A 542 16.43 -32.08 28.42
CA PHE A 542 16.84 -32.73 27.17
C PHE A 542 18.25 -33.34 27.19
N PHE A 543 19.01 -33.19 28.26
CA PHE A 543 20.31 -33.84 28.39
C PHE A 543 20.21 -35.36 28.17
N GLY A 544 21.13 -35.92 27.40
CA GLY A 544 21.22 -37.32 27.03
C GLY A 544 20.41 -37.72 25.80
N TRP A 545 19.69 -36.79 25.15
CA TRP A 545 19.05 -37.01 23.85
C TRP A 545 19.77 -36.30 22.70
N ASN A 546 20.93 -35.71 22.93
CA ASN A 546 21.70 -34.95 21.99
C ASN A 546 20.83 -33.88 21.30
N ALA A 547 20.10 -33.09 22.09
CA ALA A 547 19.18 -32.06 21.60
C ALA A 547 19.92 -30.76 21.29
N ALA A 548 19.66 -30.19 20.13
CA ALA A 548 20.25 -28.92 19.71
C ALA A 548 19.18 -27.94 19.19
N ASP A 549 19.34 -26.66 19.57
CA ASP A 549 18.45 -25.56 19.24
C ASP A 549 18.95 -24.78 18.02
N PHE A 550 18.10 -24.64 17.02
CA PHE A 550 18.34 -23.90 15.77
C PHE A 550 17.34 -22.75 15.56
N GLY A 551 16.57 -22.41 16.59
CA GLY A 551 15.65 -21.27 16.52
C GLY A 551 16.37 -19.93 16.36
N TRP A 552 15.75 -18.97 15.64
CA TRP A 552 16.25 -17.60 15.55
C TRP A 552 15.16 -16.55 15.75
N GLY A 553 15.53 -15.45 16.45
CA GLY A 553 14.59 -14.42 16.87
C GLY A 553 13.92 -13.68 15.72
N ALA A 554 12.61 -13.44 15.83
CA ALA A 554 11.76 -12.77 14.85
C ALA A 554 11.66 -13.47 13.48
N ASP A 555 12.15 -14.71 13.33
CA ASP A 555 12.00 -15.46 12.09
C ASP A 555 10.52 -15.77 11.81
N ARG A 556 10.17 -15.59 10.56
CA ARG A 556 8.93 -16.04 9.95
C ARG A 556 9.15 -17.37 9.25
N THR A 557 8.09 -18.01 8.80
CA THR A 557 8.18 -19.28 8.07
C THR A 557 9.10 -19.21 6.86
N GLU A 558 9.04 -18.13 6.08
CA GLU A 558 9.89 -17.87 4.93
C GLU A 558 11.39 -17.77 5.27
N ASN A 559 11.72 -17.23 6.45
CA ASN A 559 13.11 -17.12 6.91
C ASN A 559 13.65 -18.49 7.37
N ILE A 560 12.85 -19.23 8.13
CA ILE A 560 13.19 -20.61 8.56
C ILE A 560 13.39 -21.49 7.31
N LEU A 561 12.50 -21.41 6.34
CA LEU A 561 12.56 -22.15 5.09
C LEU A 561 13.88 -21.86 4.36
N TRP A 562 14.26 -20.57 4.26
CA TRP A 562 15.52 -20.17 3.64
C TRP A 562 16.73 -20.75 4.38
N ARG A 563 16.77 -20.69 5.71
CA ARG A 563 17.87 -21.20 6.53
C ARG A 563 18.04 -22.72 6.37
N LEU A 564 16.94 -23.47 6.38
CA LEU A 564 16.94 -24.90 6.14
C LEU A 564 17.45 -25.25 4.74
N GLU A 565 17.09 -24.50 3.69
CA GLU A 565 17.57 -24.70 2.33
C GLU A 565 19.06 -24.33 2.17
N HIS A 566 19.59 -23.43 3.02
CA HIS A 566 20.96 -22.89 2.94
C HIS A 566 21.91 -23.45 4.00
N GLY A 567 21.72 -24.70 4.40
CA GLY A 567 22.78 -25.47 5.05
C GLY A 567 22.55 -25.89 6.49
N GLU A 568 21.59 -25.33 7.21
CA GLU A 568 21.43 -25.63 8.64
C GLU A 568 21.02 -27.09 8.91
N LEU A 569 20.37 -27.76 7.97
CA LEU A 569 19.97 -29.16 8.07
C LEU A 569 20.80 -30.10 7.16
N ASP A 570 21.76 -29.59 6.35
CA ASP A 570 22.47 -30.39 5.36
C ASP A 570 23.48 -31.39 5.98
N ALA A 571 24.10 -31.00 7.09
CA ALA A 571 25.09 -31.81 7.79
C ALA A 571 24.49 -32.63 8.94
N VAL A 572 23.19 -32.63 9.14
CA VAL A 572 22.49 -33.25 10.27
C VAL A 572 21.57 -34.37 9.79
N ASN A 573 21.54 -35.48 10.50
CA ASN A 573 20.58 -36.55 10.28
C ASN A 573 19.82 -36.86 11.58
N PRO A 574 18.95 -35.95 12.02
CA PRO A 574 18.23 -36.09 13.28
C PRO A 574 17.20 -37.21 13.20
N LYS A 575 16.91 -37.83 14.34
CA LYS A 575 15.81 -38.81 14.49
C LYS A 575 14.48 -38.13 14.74
N VAL A 576 14.53 -36.97 15.41
CA VAL A 576 13.37 -36.17 15.74
C VAL A 576 13.63 -34.70 15.40
N ILE A 577 12.67 -34.05 14.73
CA ILE A 577 12.64 -32.61 14.55
C ILE A 577 11.46 -32.06 15.33
N VAL A 578 11.69 -31.13 16.24
CA VAL A 578 10.63 -30.37 16.94
C VAL A 578 10.50 -29.03 16.25
N LEU A 579 9.36 -28.78 15.61
CA LEU A 579 9.07 -27.55 14.85
C LEU A 579 8.02 -26.72 15.55
N LEU A 580 8.32 -25.44 15.81
CA LEU A 580 7.37 -24.42 16.22
C LEU A 580 7.65 -23.13 15.44
N ALA A 581 6.75 -22.74 14.56
CA ALA A 581 6.90 -21.59 13.70
C ALA A 581 5.56 -20.93 13.40
N GLY A 582 5.58 -19.67 12.96
CA GLY A 582 4.42 -18.96 12.43
C GLY A 582 3.88 -17.83 13.31
N THR A 583 4.25 -17.72 14.58
CA THR A 583 3.76 -16.64 15.45
C THR A 583 4.12 -15.25 14.90
N ASN A 584 5.28 -15.10 14.27
CA ASN A 584 5.71 -13.83 13.65
C ASN A 584 5.00 -13.54 12.33
N ASN A 585 4.48 -14.55 11.63
CA ASN A 585 3.65 -14.37 10.43
C ASN A 585 2.25 -13.88 10.78
N VAL A 586 1.69 -14.26 11.94
CA VAL A 586 0.39 -13.76 12.43
C VAL A 586 0.40 -12.23 12.55
N GLY A 587 1.55 -11.64 12.95
CA GLY A 587 1.70 -10.19 13.08
C GLY A 587 1.02 -9.64 14.33
N THR A 588 0.49 -8.42 14.24
CA THR A 588 -0.11 -7.66 15.34
C THR A 588 -1.61 -7.40 15.18
N GLU A 589 -2.22 -7.85 14.08
CA GLU A 589 -3.65 -7.63 13.81
C GLU A 589 -4.36 -8.92 13.44
N PRO A 590 -5.65 -9.07 13.77
CA PRO A 590 -6.46 -10.20 13.33
C PRO A 590 -6.39 -10.36 11.79
N ARG A 591 -6.25 -11.61 11.36
CA ARG A 591 -6.12 -11.94 9.94
C ARG A 591 -7.30 -12.81 9.50
N ASP A 592 -7.59 -12.74 8.21
CA ASP A 592 -8.61 -13.56 7.56
C ASP A 592 -8.21 -15.03 7.44
N ASP A 593 -9.13 -15.84 6.95
CA ASP A 593 -8.93 -17.26 6.75
C ASP A 593 -7.88 -17.56 5.66
N GLN A 594 -7.74 -16.69 4.66
CA GLN A 594 -6.73 -16.83 3.62
C GLN A 594 -5.32 -16.65 4.19
N THR A 595 -5.09 -15.62 5.02
CA THR A 595 -3.80 -15.42 5.69
C THR A 595 -3.48 -16.61 6.63
N ALA A 596 -4.46 -17.17 7.31
CA ALA A 596 -4.27 -18.38 8.10
C ALA A 596 -3.86 -19.57 7.23
N ALA A 597 -4.45 -19.71 6.04
CA ALA A 597 -4.07 -20.74 5.07
C ALA A 597 -2.65 -20.54 4.52
N GLU A 598 -2.26 -19.29 4.22
CA GLU A 598 -0.91 -18.94 3.74
C GLU A 598 0.16 -19.26 4.79
N ILE A 599 -0.08 -18.91 6.06
CA ILE A 599 0.86 -19.23 7.16
C ILE A 599 0.97 -20.75 7.33
N ALA A 600 -0.14 -21.47 7.30
CA ALA A 600 -0.13 -22.93 7.35
C ALA A 600 0.60 -23.51 6.13
N GLY A 601 0.45 -22.93 4.92
CA GLY A 601 1.20 -23.27 3.72
C GLY A 601 2.70 -23.12 3.90
N GLY A 602 3.16 -22.02 4.52
CA GLY A 602 4.56 -21.81 4.85
C GLY A 602 5.12 -22.88 5.80
N ILE A 603 4.37 -23.24 6.84
CA ILE A 603 4.76 -24.32 7.76
C ILE A 603 4.77 -25.67 7.01
N LYS A 604 3.83 -25.89 6.08
CA LYS A 604 3.82 -27.10 5.24
C LYS A 604 5.09 -27.17 4.37
N ALA A 605 5.54 -26.07 3.79
CA ALA A 605 6.78 -26.02 3.02
C ALA A 605 8.01 -26.37 3.90
N ILE A 606 8.07 -25.87 5.14
CA ILE A 606 9.11 -26.27 6.11
C ILE A 606 9.07 -27.79 6.36
N LEU A 607 7.88 -28.36 6.57
CA LEU A 607 7.72 -29.80 6.74
C LEU A 607 8.24 -30.59 5.53
N ASP A 608 7.99 -30.10 4.32
CA ASP A 608 8.42 -30.76 3.08
C ASP A 608 9.95 -30.72 2.93
N VAL A 609 10.61 -29.60 3.26
CA VAL A 609 12.08 -29.48 3.28
C VAL A 609 12.68 -30.40 4.37
N CYS A 610 12.10 -30.41 5.57
CA CYS A 610 12.53 -31.31 6.64
C CYS A 610 12.43 -32.79 6.22
N ARG A 611 11.33 -33.18 5.56
CA ARG A 611 11.15 -34.53 5.03
C ARG A 611 12.14 -34.88 3.93
N GLN A 612 12.48 -33.93 3.08
CA GLN A 612 13.47 -34.12 2.00
C GLN A 612 14.88 -34.29 2.55
N LYS A 613 15.29 -33.40 3.49
CA LYS A 613 16.66 -33.36 4.00
C LYS A 613 16.91 -34.38 5.14
N ALA A 614 15.88 -34.68 5.93
CA ALA A 614 15.92 -35.66 7.02
C ALA A 614 14.80 -36.72 6.87
N PRO A 615 14.85 -37.58 5.83
CA PRO A 615 13.76 -38.48 5.45
C PRO A 615 13.40 -39.53 6.55
N ASN A 616 14.30 -39.77 7.45
CA ASN A 616 14.11 -40.73 8.56
C ASN A 616 13.62 -40.09 9.86
N ALA A 617 13.58 -38.77 9.94
CA ALA A 617 13.13 -38.07 11.13
C ALA A 617 11.61 -38.16 11.32
N THR A 618 11.18 -38.29 12.56
CA THR A 618 9.82 -37.98 12.98
C THR A 618 9.73 -36.49 13.31
N ILE A 619 8.80 -35.75 12.70
CA ILE A 619 8.61 -34.33 12.96
C ILE A 619 7.50 -34.18 14.00
N VAL A 620 7.81 -33.54 15.11
CA VAL A 620 6.84 -33.12 16.13
C VAL A 620 6.46 -31.66 15.80
N LEU A 621 5.35 -31.49 15.10
CA LEU A 621 4.80 -30.19 14.74
C LEU A 621 4.03 -29.63 15.94
N THR A 622 4.58 -28.62 16.60
CA THR A 622 3.95 -27.96 17.73
C THR A 622 2.98 -26.88 17.26
N ALA A 623 1.80 -26.83 17.87
CA ALA A 623 0.82 -25.75 17.64
C ALA A 623 1.43 -24.38 17.99
N ILE A 624 1.06 -23.34 17.28
CA ILE A 624 1.40 -21.96 17.64
C ILE A 624 0.75 -21.68 19.00
N PHE A 625 1.56 -21.20 19.96
CA PHE A 625 1.10 -20.96 21.32
C PHE A 625 0.13 -19.78 21.41
N PRO A 626 -0.76 -19.77 22.41
CA PRO A 626 -1.58 -18.61 22.69
C PRO A 626 -0.72 -17.42 23.10
N ARG A 627 -1.19 -16.21 22.81
CA ARG A 627 -0.50 -14.96 23.13
C ARG A 627 -1.49 -13.89 23.56
N ASN A 628 -1.10 -13.05 24.52
CA ASN A 628 -1.97 -12.02 25.10
C ASN A 628 -1.38 -10.61 24.98
N ASP A 629 -0.33 -10.43 24.21
CA ASP A 629 0.08 -9.11 23.73
C ASP A 629 -1.01 -8.47 22.84
N GLN A 630 -1.78 -9.32 22.13
CA GLN A 630 -3.02 -8.96 21.44
C GLN A 630 -3.98 -10.16 21.40
N ILE A 631 -4.91 -10.21 22.33
CA ILE A 631 -5.88 -11.32 22.43
C ILE A 631 -6.76 -11.50 21.19
N ALA A 632 -7.00 -10.41 20.45
CA ALA A 632 -7.76 -10.43 19.19
C ALA A 632 -7.15 -11.33 18.10
N LEU A 633 -5.88 -11.73 18.22
CA LEU A 633 -5.19 -12.63 17.30
C LEU A 633 -5.55 -14.10 17.51
N MET A 634 -6.12 -14.47 18.67
CA MET A 634 -6.40 -15.86 19.01
C MET A 634 -7.29 -16.59 17.99
N PRO A 635 -8.35 -15.99 17.42
CA PRO A 635 -9.13 -16.65 16.37
C PRO A 635 -8.29 -17.01 15.12
N THR A 636 -7.33 -16.16 14.75
CA THR A 636 -6.42 -16.44 13.63
C THR A 636 -5.46 -17.58 13.99
N ILE A 637 -4.86 -17.56 15.18
CA ILE A 637 -3.98 -18.62 15.67
C ILE A 637 -4.71 -19.96 15.69
N ASN A 638 -5.94 -19.99 16.19
CA ASN A 638 -6.76 -21.20 16.24
C ASN A 638 -7.01 -21.78 14.84
N ARG A 639 -7.40 -20.94 13.87
CA ARG A 639 -7.57 -21.37 12.46
C ARG A 639 -6.29 -21.93 11.84
N ILE A 640 -5.12 -21.35 12.17
CA ILE A 640 -3.83 -21.89 11.72
C ILE A 640 -3.63 -23.26 12.37
N ASN A 641 -3.77 -23.38 13.67
CA ASN A 641 -3.55 -24.62 14.39
C ASN A 641 -4.48 -25.76 13.95
N GLU A 642 -5.73 -25.46 13.61
CA GLU A 642 -6.66 -26.44 13.00
C GLU A 642 -6.10 -26.98 11.67
N ARG A 643 -5.51 -26.12 10.82
CA ARG A 643 -4.87 -26.55 9.58
C ARG A 643 -3.60 -27.36 9.84
N LEU A 644 -2.78 -26.96 10.83
CA LEU A 644 -1.57 -27.68 11.22
C LEU A 644 -1.89 -29.10 11.70
N ALA A 645 -2.95 -29.27 12.46
CA ALA A 645 -3.42 -30.59 12.88
C ALA A 645 -3.72 -31.52 11.69
N GLY A 646 -4.24 -30.95 10.58
CA GLY A 646 -4.49 -31.69 9.35
C GLY A 646 -3.24 -32.14 8.59
N PHE A 647 -2.02 -31.65 8.92
CA PHE A 647 -0.77 -32.12 8.33
C PHE A 647 -0.20 -33.35 9.01
N ALA A 648 -0.70 -33.69 10.21
CA ALA A 648 -0.26 -34.86 10.95
C ALA A 648 -0.76 -36.16 10.31
N ASP A 649 0.16 -37.10 10.13
CA ASP A 649 -0.13 -38.47 9.69
C ASP A 649 -0.02 -39.47 10.86
N GLY A 650 0.22 -38.96 12.07
CA GLY A 650 0.38 -39.75 13.31
C GLY A 650 1.67 -40.62 13.36
N ARG A 651 2.43 -40.65 12.28
CA ARG A 651 3.61 -41.50 12.15
C ARG A 651 4.89 -40.70 11.87
N ARG A 652 4.94 -39.98 10.72
CA ARG A 652 6.10 -39.15 10.34
C ARG A 652 5.95 -37.70 10.76
N VAL A 653 4.71 -37.21 10.84
CA VAL A 653 4.38 -35.92 11.42
C VAL A 653 3.37 -36.14 12.53
N ARG A 654 3.74 -35.75 13.74
CA ARG A 654 2.90 -35.79 14.92
C ARG A 654 2.54 -34.37 15.33
N PHE A 655 1.27 -34.06 15.43
CA PHE A 655 0.83 -32.77 15.94
C PHE A 655 0.80 -32.74 17.45
N LEU A 656 1.45 -31.76 18.06
CA LEU A 656 1.48 -31.52 19.47
C LEU A 656 0.83 -30.19 19.81
N THR A 657 -0.21 -30.21 20.64
CA THR A 657 -0.78 -29.01 21.26
C THR A 657 -0.69 -29.07 22.77
N ILE A 658 -0.37 -27.93 23.35
CA ILE A 658 -0.37 -27.69 24.80
C ILE A 658 -1.16 -26.43 25.14
N ASN A 659 -1.91 -25.90 24.19
CA ASN A 659 -2.56 -24.61 24.31
C ASN A 659 -3.62 -24.57 25.42
N ASP A 660 -4.30 -25.66 25.66
CA ASP A 660 -5.24 -25.89 26.79
C ASP A 660 -4.56 -25.84 28.17
N ARG A 661 -3.24 -25.98 28.21
CA ARG A 661 -2.43 -25.88 29.45
C ARG A 661 -1.79 -24.51 29.60
N LEU A 662 -1.78 -23.71 28.55
CA LEU A 662 -1.22 -22.35 28.52
C LEU A 662 -2.29 -21.28 28.63
N ALA A 663 -3.52 -21.56 28.20
CA ALA A 663 -4.65 -20.63 28.25
C ALA A 663 -5.95 -21.35 28.58
N GLU A 664 -6.88 -20.62 29.18
CA GLU A 664 -8.26 -21.07 29.44
C GLU A 664 -9.08 -21.04 28.13
N SER A 665 -10.28 -21.59 28.15
CA SER A 665 -11.14 -21.68 26.95
C SER A 665 -11.57 -20.34 26.38
N ASP A 666 -11.55 -19.26 27.16
CA ASP A 666 -11.78 -17.88 26.73
C ASP A 666 -10.54 -17.21 26.14
N GLY A 667 -9.40 -17.91 26.09
CA GLY A 667 -8.12 -17.41 25.58
C GLY A 667 -7.29 -16.67 26.64
N LYS A 668 -7.76 -16.53 27.85
CA LYS A 668 -6.99 -15.93 28.94
C LYS A 668 -5.85 -16.87 29.33
N LEU A 669 -4.63 -16.31 29.41
CA LEU A 669 -3.45 -17.05 29.76
C LEU A 669 -3.51 -17.55 31.23
N VAL A 670 -3.05 -18.78 31.46
CA VAL A 670 -2.78 -19.27 32.79
C VAL A 670 -1.66 -18.46 33.42
N ASP A 671 -1.82 -18.10 34.70
CA ASP A 671 -0.85 -17.24 35.39
C ASP A 671 0.58 -17.81 35.37
N GLY A 672 1.53 -16.97 35.01
CA GLY A 672 2.95 -17.26 35.04
C GLY A 672 3.46 -18.18 33.92
N VAL A 673 2.66 -18.55 32.91
CA VAL A 673 3.12 -19.41 31.79
C VAL A 673 3.82 -18.61 30.69
N LEU A 674 3.42 -17.36 30.47
CA LEU A 674 4.11 -16.45 29.57
C LEU A 674 4.69 -15.25 30.34
N ASN A 675 5.69 -14.61 29.74
CA ASN A 675 6.35 -13.44 30.31
C ASN A 675 5.35 -12.28 30.45
N GLU A 676 5.28 -11.67 31.61
CA GLU A 676 4.31 -10.61 31.92
C GLU A 676 4.52 -9.33 31.09
N ARG A 677 5.75 -9.07 30.62
CA ARG A 677 6.09 -7.86 29.86
C ARG A 677 5.67 -7.97 28.41
N ASP A 678 5.96 -9.10 27.76
CA ASP A 678 5.71 -9.28 26.32
C ASP A 678 4.49 -10.16 26.01
N LYS A 679 4.00 -10.92 27.00
CA LYS A 679 2.81 -11.80 26.93
C LYS A 679 2.81 -12.72 25.70
N LEU A 680 4.01 -13.07 25.23
CA LEU A 680 4.26 -13.87 24.04
C LEU A 680 5.22 -15.02 24.32
N HIS A 681 6.34 -14.76 25.00
CA HIS A 681 7.36 -15.77 25.22
C HIS A 681 7.12 -16.55 26.51
N PRO A 682 7.27 -17.89 26.48
CA PRO A 682 7.12 -18.71 27.67
C PRO A 682 8.12 -18.35 28.78
N THR A 683 7.68 -18.45 30.01
CA THR A 683 8.51 -18.50 31.22
C THR A 683 9.09 -19.90 31.41
N ILE A 684 9.91 -20.11 32.46
CA ILE A 684 10.34 -21.45 32.86
C ILE A 684 9.14 -22.40 33.05
N LYS A 685 8.04 -21.91 33.62
CA LYS A 685 6.79 -22.70 33.80
C LYS A 685 6.18 -23.10 32.45
N GLY A 686 6.08 -22.18 31.51
CA GLY A 686 5.57 -22.46 30.15
C GLY A 686 6.45 -23.45 29.39
N TYR A 687 7.77 -23.27 29.43
CA TYR A 687 8.71 -24.21 28.81
C TYR A 687 8.69 -25.58 29.47
N GLN A 688 8.50 -25.65 30.81
CA GLN A 688 8.38 -26.94 31.51
C GLN A 688 7.13 -27.69 31.05
N ILE A 689 6.00 -27.02 30.86
CA ILE A 689 4.78 -27.63 30.30
C ILE A 689 5.06 -28.23 28.92
N TRP A 690 5.81 -27.52 28.08
CA TRP A 690 6.18 -28.01 26.74
C TRP A 690 7.14 -29.20 26.83
N ALA A 691 8.15 -29.13 27.69
CA ALA A 691 9.07 -30.25 27.96
C ALA A 691 8.34 -31.52 28.41
N ASP A 692 7.40 -31.38 29.35
CA ASP A 692 6.65 -32.51 29.86
C ASP A 692 5.73 -33.17 28.82
N ALA A 693 5.29 -32.40 27.82
CA ALA A 693 4.55 -32.92 26.67
C ALA A 693 5.47 -33.61 25.64
N LEU A 694 6.69 -33.10 25.45
CA LEU A 694 7.67 -33.67 24.52
C LEU A 694 8.34 -34.93 25.02
N LYS A 695 8.65 -35.04 26.33
CA LYS A 695 9.40 -36.16 26.92
C LYS A 695 8.81 -37.52 26.62
N PRO A 696 7.49 -37.77 26.75
CA PRO A 696 6.90 -39.06 26.40
C PRO A 696 7.17 -39.47 24.95
N ILE A 697 7.06 -38.49 24.02
CA ILE A 697 7.30 -38.70 22.60
C ILE A 697 8.77 -39.02 22.33
N LEU A 698 9.69 -38.27 22.97
CA LEU A 698 11.13 -38.53 22.86
C LEU A 698 11.52 -39.91 23.43
N ARG A 699 10.96 -40.29 24.55
CA ARG A 699 11.19 -41.63 25.11
C ARG A 699 10.67 -42.75 24.23
N GLU A 700 9.52 -42.57 23.61
CA GLU A 700 8.97 -43.52 22.64
C GLU A 700 9.87 -43.68 21.41
N LEU A 701 10.33 -42.56 20.84
CA LEU A 701 11.10 -42.56 19.58
C LEU A 701 12.57 -42.87 19.76
N LEU A 702 13.19 -42.51 20.88
CA LEU A 702 14.64 -42.54 21.11
C LEU A 702 15.05 -43.45 22.27
N GLY A 703 14.11 -43.88 23.09
CA GLY A 703 14.39 -44.52 24.35
C GLY A 703 14.71 -43.53 25.50
N PRO A 704 15.10 -44.00 26.68
CA PRO A 704 15.49 -43.16 27.81
C PRO A 704 16.71 -42.31 27.48
N PRO A 705 16.88 -41.11 28.09
CA PRO A 705 18.05 -40.28 27.88
C PRO A 705 19.33 -41.01 28.31
N ALA A 706 20.41 -40.82 27.57
CA ALA A 706 21.73 -41.38 27.85
C ALA A 706 22.38 -40.66 29.05
N ALA A 707 23.35 -41.31 29.68
CA ALA A 707 24.16 -40.73 30.76
C ALA A 707 25.12 -39.64 30.29
N THR A 708 25.36 -39.57 28.99
CA THR A 708 26.25 -38.57 28.32
C THR A 708 25.48 -37.87 27.21
N ASP A 709 25.82 -36.61 26.96
CA ASP A 709 25.24 -35.81 25.89
C ASP A 709 26.36 -35.35 24.96
N LEU A 710 26.19 -35.57 23.66
CA LEU A 710 27.13 -35.24 22.61
C LEU A 710 26.63 -34.10 21.73
N ALA A 711 25.56 -33.40 22.12
CA ALA A 711 25.03 -32.27 21.41
C ALA A 711 26.09 -31.13 21.26
N PRO A 712 26.06 -30.40 20.18
CA PRO A 712 26.94 -29.23 20.02
C PRO A 712 26.64 -28.18 21.11
N PRO A 713 27.64 -27.34 21.46
CA PRO A 713 27.44 -26.28 22.44
C PRO A 713 26.35 -25.31 22.00
N PRO A 714 25.59 -24.74 22.96
CA PRO A 714 24.59 -23.73 22.65
C PRO A 714 25.25 -22.48 22.05
N THR A 715 24.50 -21.79 21.16
CA THR A 715 24.90 -20.52 20.56
C THR A 715 24.20 -19.36 21.27
N GLY A 716 24.75 -18.15 21.12
CA GLY A 716 24.17 -16.91 21.64
C GLY A 716 23.97 -15.87 20.55
N ASP A 717 23.60 -14.66 20.95
CA ASP A 717 23.46 -13.52 20.04
C ASP A 717 24.83 -13.07 19.53
N PRO A 718 25.08 -13.04 18.21
CA PRO A 718 26.37 -12.59 17.68
C PRO A 718 26.71 -11.15 18.08
N SER A 719 25.71 -10.28 18.29
CA SER A 719 25.93 -8.89 18.70
C SER A 719 26.40 -8.75 20.15
N ALA A 720 26.09 -9.69 21.02
CA ALA A 720 26.51 -9.65 22.43
C ALA A 720 28.02 -9.74 22.63
N ARG A 721 28.77 -10.29 21.66
CA ARG A 721 30.24 -10.39 21.69
C ARG A 721 30.98 -9.08 21.35
N ARG A 722 30.28 -8.06 20.85
CA ARG A 722 30.87 -6.74 20.51
C ARG A 722 30.92 -5.78 21.69
N ALA A 723 30.28 -6.12 22.80
CA ALA A 723 30.24 -5.29 24.01
C ALA A 723 31.33 -5.65 25.04
N GLN A 724 32.24 -6.58 24.72
CA GLN A 724 33.43 -6.93 25.49
C GLN A 724 34.71 -6.54 24.71
#